data_9b9451b8579594a32e152bdd9232dd51
#
_entry.id   9b9451b8579594a32e152bdd9232dd51
#
_cell.length_a   1.000
_cell.length_b   1.000
_cell.length_c   1.000
_cell.angle_alpha   90.00
_cell.angle_beta   90.00
_cell.angle_gamma   90.00
#
_symmetry.space_group_name_H-M   'P 1'
#
loop_
_entity.id
_entity.type
_entity.pdbx_description
1 polymer ?
#
loop_
_entity_poly.entity_id
_entity_poly.type
_entity_poly.pdbx_seq_one_letter_code
_entity_poly.pdbx_strand_id
1 'polypeptide(L)'
;MRATVLTLSLLFAAGLSRAAEPPVSTPTVPTGVKSPQTSATASAPPTAPASALAFQSLAQLDEMVALGMSSLALKLLDDEQAQWPQYSPDWYAFEHKRIILLASSGRWQELLQRSNQLLDNAVPNKEITELIRQWFITQQVVAHLQLKQPHPALQKARSLLWNQPAGIDNAPVNVVLRQLIVRAYLQLDDVDDAQKALQKYQQDYADTPVANDEEWKVLQARVLLRTSRYSEAVEVLKTSESGIARALSMVATVRADPRKSFAVVKSVNQILDENAALVKKLAKAKTDKSKATKDKATEKKLLSKGEVWAFNYVLYERARLMADPGLACIALEKMLSLGDQSSALGDGFEVGADKLWALYEQLGQSTGNENKLLVGDDAGWAKLAKQIEASSPVRATGLYAVLALNSHTQKSRDDAHRALVELVSKNENGLEIVSQLYLRSTRIAALESLPAEVRFRLVDYALTSGQIDLAARLMLTLQEPPEDKNPFDWRMRKARVLVLEGNYKEGVAVLHKAIEHISQLDAAMVDQYFQVLFDLQAVEQHAQALELFSLIKYEWLDEKYQRELYFWKAESNFALKRYAQSAWLYLMSARAVDPAMTDLWSQSARYKAADALVKAKLYDDAYSMYDELLAMTASETRRTWIRQAMQQIELLRNAENNDKGIES
;
A
#
# COMPACT_ATOMS: atom_id res chain seq x y z
N MET A 1 -10.33 -16.36 -0.77
CA MET A 1 -10.60 -15.17 -1.60
C MET A 1 -9.65 -15.01 -2.79
N ARG A 2 -8.33 -15.04 -2.60
CA ARG A 2 -7.40 -15.06 -3.76
C ARG A 2 -7.67 -16.23 -4.71
N ALA A 3 -8.06 -17.40 -4.20
CA ALA A 3 -8.41 -18.56 -5.01
C ALA A 3 -9.67 -18.35 -5.86
N THR A 4 -10.72 -17.74 -5.30
CA THR A 4 -11.98 -17.48 -6.02
C THR A 4 -11.81 -16.48 -7.17
N VAL A 5 -10.98 -15.46 -6.96
CA VAL A 5 -10.64 -14.49 -8.01
C VAL A 5 -9.76 -15.13 -9.09
N LEU A 6 -8.80 -16.01 -8.70
CA LEU A 6 -7.93 -16.71 -9.64
C LEU A 6 -8.70 -17.73 -10.51
N THR A 7 -9.63 -18.48 -9.93
CA THR A 7 -10.41 -19.49 -10.67
C THR A 7 -11.32 -18.85 -11.73
N LEU A 8 -11.95 -17.72 -11.40
CA LEU A 8 -12.69 -16.92 -12.36
C LEU A 8 -11.82 -16.24 -13.41
N SER A 9 -10.58 -15.88 -13.06
CA SER A 9 -9.61 -15.30 -13.98
C SER A 9 -9.16 -16.29 -15.05
N LEU A 10 -8.99 -17.58 -14.71
CA LEU A 10 -8.66 -18.63 -15.66
C LEU A 10 -9.82 -18.90 -16.65
N LEU A 11 -11.07 -18.78 -16.21
CA LEU A 11 -12.25 -18.90 -17.08
C LEU A 11 -12.36 -17.72 -18.05
N PHE A 12 -11.98 -16.52 -17.62
CA PHE A 12 -11.95 -15.33 -18.47
C PHE A 12 -10.89 -15.46 -19.57
N ALA A 13 -9.68 -15.92 -19.25
CA ALA A 13 -8.62 -16.18 -20.21
C ALA A 13 -9.00 -17.26 -21.24
N ALA A 14 -9.69 -18.33 -20.81
CA ALA A 14 -10.22 -19.38 -21.70
C ALA A 14 -11.34 -18.86 -22.62
N GLY A 15 -12.15 -17.91 -22.16
CA GLY A 15 -13.20 -17.26 -22.97
C GLY A 15 -12.63 -16.35 -24.06
N LEU A 16 -11.55 -15.64 -23.79
CA LEU A 16 -10.87 -14.78 -24.76
C LEU A 16 -10.12 -15.58 -25.83
N SER A 17 -9.53 -16.74 -25.47
CA SER A 17 -8.81 -17.59 -26.44
C SER A 17 -9.74 -18.36 -27.40
N ARG A 18 -11.00 -18.60 -27.03
CA ARG A 18 -11.98 -19.24 -27.93
C ARG A 18 -12.61 -18.29 -28.96
N ALA A 19 -12.48 -16.97 -28.76
CA ALA A 19 -13.00 -15.99 -29.72
C ALA A 19 -12.05 -15.70 -30.91
N ALA A 20 -10.86 -16.31 -30.97
CA ALA A 20 -9.78 -15.98 -31.92
C ALA A 20 -9.44 -17.08 -32.94
N GLU A 21 -10.28 -18.08 -33.17
CA GLU A 21 -10.05 -19.05 -34.29
C GLU A 21 -11.06 -18.86 -35.41
N PRO A 22 -10.64 -18.32 -36.60
CA PRO A 22 -11.38 -18.52 -37.84
C PRO A 22 -11.02 -19.87 -38.47
N PRO A 23 -11.92 -20.52 -39.24
CA PRO A 23 -11.70 -21.86 -39.79
C PRO A 23 -10.64 -21.87 -40.89
N VAL A 24 -9.68 -22.76 -40.74
CA VAL A 24 -8.65 -23.05 -41.74
C VAL A 24 -9.25 -23.84 -42.89
N SER A 25 -9.27 -23.27 -44.09
CA SER A 25 -9.42 -23.99 -45.34
C SER A 25 -8.09 -23.98 -46.07
N THR A 26 -7.52 -25.16 -46.24
CA THR A 26 -6.36 -25.42 -47.10
C THR A 26 -6.69 -25.35 -48.59
N PRO A 27 -5.84 -24.81 -49.42
CA PRO A 27 -5.58 -25.44 -50.71
C PRO A 27 -4.10 -25.64 -51.05
N THR A 28 -3.89 -26.69 -51.79
CA THR A 28 -2.73 -27.28 -52.43
C THR A 28 -1.85 -26.36 -53.27
N VAL A 29 -0.55 -26.69 -53.19
CA VAL A 29 0.57 -26.14 -53.99
C VAL A 29 0.44 -26.49 -55.50
N PRO A 30 0.93 -25.65 -56.42
CA PRO A 30 1.97 -26.14 -57.32
C PRO A 30 3.21 -25.23 -57.48
N THR A 31 4.31 -25.91 -57.75
CA THR A 31 5.68 -25.50 -58.02
C THR A 31 5.87 -24.65 -59.28
N GLY A 32 6.85 -23.73 -59.24
CA GLY A 32 7.60 -23.39 -60.44
C GLY A 32 8.10 -21.96 -60.66
N VAL A 33 9.43 -21.74 -60.59
CA VAL A 33 10.29 -20.93 -61.48
C VAL A 33 10.61 -19.45 -61.14
N LYS A 34 11.92 -19.27 -60.78
CA LYS A 34 12.90 -18.21 -61.10
C LYS A 34 12.73 -16.77 -60.67
N SER A 35 13.78 -16.32 -59.96
CA SER A 35 14.21 -14.95 -59.66
C SER A 35 14.48 -14.08 -60.90
N PRO A 36 14.48 -12.75 -60.77
CA PRO A 36 15.73 -12.04 -60.60
C PRO A 36 15.76 -10.93 -59.55
N GLN A 37 16.98 -10.60 -59.16
CA GLN A 37 17.43 -9.55 -58.23
C GLN A 37 16.97 -8.16 -58.60
N THR A 38 16.62 -7.35 -57.60
CA THR A 38 17.06 -5.90 -57.52
C THR A 38 16.83 -5.31 -56.12
N SER A 39 17.88 -4.70 -55.63
CA SER A 39 18.03 -3.55 -54.72
C SER A 39 17.33 -3.55 -53.34
N ALA A 40 18.21 -3.54 -52.36
CA ALA A 40 17.98 -3.29 -50.93
C ALA A 40 17.30 -1.94 -50.65
N THR A 41 16.17 -1.98 -49.98
CA THR A 41 15.74 -0.98 -49.04
C THR A 41 15.57 -1.61 -47.67
N ALA A 42 16.26 -1.04 -46.67
CA ALA A 42 16.24 -1.52 -45.30
C ALA A 42 14.82 -1.43 -44.77
N SER A 43 14.16 -2.58 -44.65
CA SER A 43 12.91 -2.69 -43.91
C SER A 43 13.22 -2.82 -42.42
N ALA A 44 12.52 -2.00 -41.62
CA ALA A 44 12.50 -2.09 -40.18
C ALA A 44 12.19 -3.53 -39.70
N PRO A 45 12.70 -3.94 -38.54
CA PRO A 45 12.43 -5.27 -38.02
C PRO A 45 10.91 -5.46 -37.81
N PRO A 46 10.38 -6.69 -38.03
CA PRO A 46 8.96 -6.96 -37.84
C PRO A 46 8.60 -6.71 -36.36
N THR A 47 7.69 -5.79 -36.15
CA THR A 47 7.04 -5.58 -34.85
C THR A 47 6.39 -6.91 -34.42
N ALA A 48 6.73 -7.37 -33.22
CA ALA A 48 6.06 -8.50 -32.59
C ALA A 48 4.54 -8.26 -32.58
N PRO A 49 3.70 -9.29 -32.70
CA PRO A 49 2.26 -9.12 -32.69
C PRO A 49 1.83 -8.41 -31.40
N ALA A 50 0.97 -7.41 -31.52
CA ALA A 50 0.53 -6.54 -30.44
C ALA A 50 0.05 -7.31 -29.19
N SER A 51 -0.56 -8.50 -29.36
CA SER A 51 -0.97 -9.40 -28.28
C SER A 51 0.19 -9.92 -27.41
N ALA A 52 1.39 -10.13 -27.97
CA ALA A 52 2.54 -10.61 -27.20
C ALA A 52 3.15 -9.51 -26.32
N LEU A 53 3.08 -8.26 -26.75
CA LEU A 53 3.55 -7.10 -25.97
C LEU A 53 2.60 -6.80 -24.80
N ALA A 54 1.28 -6.90 -25.02
CA ALA A 54 0.28 -6.72 -23.97
C ALA A 54 0.43 -7.74 -22.83
N PHE A 55 0.72 -9.00 -23.16
CA PHE A 55 0.94 -10.05 -22.15
C PHE A 55 2.20 -9.82 -21.31
N GLN A 56 3.27 -9.27 -21.86
CA GLN A 56 4.50 -8.97 -21.12
C GLN A 56 4.29 -7.81 -20.12
N SER A 57 3.59 -6.75 -20.53
CA SER A 57 3.29 -5.64 -19.63
C SER A 57 2.36 -6.03 -18.49
N LEU A 58 1.35 -6.89 -18.71
CA LEU A 58 0.47 -7.37 -17.67
C LEU A 58 1.17 -8.24 -16.61
N ALA A 59 2.19 -9.03 -17.00
CA ALA A 59 3.00 -9.81 -16.06
C ALA A 59 3.87 -8.91 -15.16
N GLN A 60 4.44 -7.85 -15.71
CA GLN A 60 5.23 -6.89 -14.95
C GLN A 60 4.42 -6.15 -13.86
N LEU A 61 3.12 -5.91 -14.12
CA LEU A 61 2.22 -5.33 -13.11
C LEU A 61 2.05 -6.23 -11.88
N ASP A 62 2.09 -7.55 -12.04
CA ASP A 62 2.01 -8.48 -10.90
C ASP A 62 3.24 -8.39 -9.98
N GLU A 63 4.43 -8.20 -10.55
CA GLU A 63 5.65 -7.98 -9.77
C GLU A 63 5.59 -6.68 -8.98
N MET A 64 5.08 -5.59 -9.59
CA MET A 64 4.92 -4.30 -8.89
C MET A 64 3.95 -4.41 -7.72
N VAL A 65 2.84 -5.13 -7.89
CA VAL A 65 1.88 -5.38 -6.81
C VAL A 65 2.49 -6.21 -5.69
N ALA A 66 3.28 -7.22 -6.04
CA ALA A 66 4.01 -8.02 -5.06
C ALA A 66 5.01 -7.19 -4.23
N LEU A 67 5.54 -6.11 -4.81
CA LEU A 67 6.40 -5.12 -4.14
C LEU A 67 5.61 -4.04 -3.37
N GLY A 68 4.27 -4.11 -3.35
CA GLY A 68 3.41 -3.12 -2.66
C GLY A 68 3.12 -1.84 -3.46
N MET A 69 3.50 -1.78 -4.74
CA MET A 69 3.34 -0.59 -5.60
C MET A 69 2.01 -0.59 -6.39
N SER A 70 0.89 -0.85 -5.72
CA SER A 70 -0.42 -1.00 -6.37
C SER A 70 -0.87 0.26 -7.11
N SER A 71 -0.62 1.45 -6.58
CA SER A 71 -1.00 2.72 -7.22
C SER A 71 -0.19 2.98 -8.49
N LEU A 72 1.12 2.68 -8.48
CA LEU A 72 1.96 2.77 -9.67
C LEU A 72 1.50 1.76 -10.73
N ALA A 73 1.21 0.52 -10.33
CA ALA A 73 0.69 -0.50 -11.24
C ALA A 73 -0.62 -0.07 -11.92
N LEU A 74 -1.54 0.56 -11.18
CA LEU A 74 -2.79 1.09 -11.74
C LEU A 74 -2.54 2.24 -12.72
N LYS A 75 -1.62 3.16 -12.42
CA LYS A 75 -1.27 4.25 -13.32
C LYS A 75 -0.65 3.76 -14.64
N LEU A 76 0.31 2.85 -14.55
CA LEU A 76 0.92 2.25 -15.75
C LEU A 76 -0.11 1.47 -16.58
N LEU A 77 -1.06 0.83 -15.92
CA LEU A 77 -2.16 0.14 -16.59
C LEU A 77 -3.08 1.13 -17.34
N ASP A 78 -3.31 2.33 -16.80
CA ASP A 78 -4.04 3.40 -17.49
C ASP A 78 -3.29 3.86 -18.76
N ASP A 79 -1.99 4.12 -18.63
CA ASP A 79 -1.15 4.62 -19.71
C ASP A 79 -1.04 3.59 -20.86
N GLU A 80 -0.87 2.31 -20.54
CA GLU A 80 -0.79 1.21 -21.52
C GLU A 80 -2.14 0.93 -22.18
N GLN A 81 -3.23 0.92 -21.41
CA GLN A 81 -4.57 0.67 -21.92
C GLN A 81 -5.01 1.73 -22.93
N ALA A 82 -4.57 2.98 -22.79
CA ALA A 82 -4.90 4.07 -23.70
C ALA A 82 -4.42 3.84 -25.14
N GLN A 83 -3.48 2.91 -25.35
CA GLN A 83 -2.95 2.55 -26.66
C GLN A 83 -3.86 1.57 -27.42
N TRP A 84 -4.83 0.94 -26.75
CA TRP A 84 -5.71 -0.07 -27.31
C TRP A 84 -7.07 0.51 -27.69
N PRO A 85 -7.68 0.06 -28.81
CA PRO A 85 -9.03 0.45 -29.16
C PRO A 85 -10.01 0.11 -28.04
N GLN A 86 -10.79 1.08 -27.60
CA GLN A 86 -11.78 0.91 -26.56
C GLN A 86 -12.73 -0.26 -26.90
N TYR A 87 -12.99 -1.11 -25.89
CA TYR A 87 -13.83 -2.33 -25.99
C TYR A 87 -13.24 -3.48 -26.84
N SER A 88 -11.98 -3.38 -27.30
CA SER A 88 -11.31 -4.53 -27.91
C SER A 88 -11.03 -5.64 -26.88
N PRO A 89 -10.80 -6.90 -27.31
CA PRO A 89 -10.42 -7.99 -26.39
C PRO A 89 -9.20 -7.66 -25.54
N ASP A 90 -8.18 -7.04 -26.12
CA ASP A 90 -6.97 -6.61 -25.42
C ASP A 90 -7.30 -5.50 -24.41
N TRP A 91 -8.10 -4.52 -24.77
CA TRP A 91 -8.58 -3.48 -23.85
C TRP A 91 -9.32 -4.07 -22.64
N TYR A 92 -10.17 -5.10 -22.85
CA TYR A 92 -10.83 -5.80 -21.74
C TYR A 92 -9.86 -6.61 -20.88
N ALA A 93 -8.75 -7.11 -21.40
CA ALA A 93 -7.73 -7.77 -20.61
C ALA A 93 -7.11 -6.80 -19.58
N PHE A 94 -6.91 -5.53 -19.96
CA PHE A 94 -6.47 -4.48 -19.03
C PHE A 94 -7.56 -4.16 -17.99
N GLU A 95 -8.83 -4.05 -18.37
CA GLU A 95 -9.92 -3.85 -17.39
C GLU A 95 -10.06 -5.02 -16.42
N HIS A 96 -9.97 -6.24 -16.91
CA HIS A 96 -9.93 -7.42 -16.06
C HIS A 96 -8.80 -7.34 -15.04
N LYS A 97 -7.59 -6.97 -15.48
CA LYS A 97 -6.44 -6.79 -14.61
C LYS A 97 -6.65 -5.67 -13.59
N ARG A 98 -7.22 -4.53 -14.01
CA ARG A 98 -7.57 -3.41 -13.14
C ARG A 98 -8.49 -3.83 -11.99
N ILE A 99 -9.56 -4.55 -12.29
CA ILE A 99 -10.50 -5.03 -11.27
C ILE A 99 -9.82 -5.97 -10.28
N ILE A 100 -8.93 -6.88 -10.76
CA ILE A 100 -8.14 -7.75 -9.89
C ILE A 100 -7.21 -6.93 -8.98
N LEU A 101 -6.53 -5.90 -9.51
CA LEU A 101 -5.64 -5.04 -8.74
C LEU A 101 -6.40 -4.23 -7.69
N LEU A 102 -7.55 -3.66 -8.04
CA LEU A 102 -8.42 -2.95 -7.11
C LEU A 102 -8.92 -3.88 -5.99
N ALA A 103 -9.34 -5.10 -6.33
CA ALA A 103 -9.75 -6.11 -5.36
C ALA A 103 -8.60 -6.53 -4.42
N SER A 104 -7.40 -6.77 -4.97
CA SER A 104 -6.24 -7.20 -4.17
C SER A 104 -5.70 -6.10 -3.25
N SER A 105 -5.88 -4.82 -3.62
CA SER A 105 -5.51 -3.66 -2.82
C SER A 105 -6.63 -3.17 -1.88
N GLY A 106 -7.79 -3.84 -1.86
CA GLY A 106 -8.91 -3.48 -0.99
C GLY A 106 -9.68 -2.22 -1.41
N ARG A 107 -9.48 -1.72 -2.63
CA ARG A 107 -10.12 -0.50 -3.17
C ARG A 107 -11.52 -0.82 -3.73
N TRP A 108 -12.40 -1.34 -2.87
CA TRP A 108 -13.70 -1.90 -3.26
C TRP A 108 -14.67 -0.86 -3.82
N GLN A 109 -14.67 0.36 -3.30
CA GLN A 109 -15.53 1.43 -3.81
C GLN A 109 -15.16 1.83 -5.24
N GLU A 110 -13.87 1.94 -5.53
CA GLU A 110 -13.38 2.24 -6.88
C GLU A 110 -13.68 1.10 -7.85
N LEU A 111 -13.55 -0.15 -7.39
CA LEU A 111 -13.97 -1.32 -8.16
C LEU A 111 -15.45 -1.23 -8.55
N LEU A 112 -16.33 -0.90 -7.60
CA LEU A 112 -17.76 -0.72 -7.89
C LEU A 112 -18.01 0.41 -8.86
N GLN A 113 -17.39 1.57 -8.66
CA GLN A 113 -17.52 2.71 -9.55
C GLN A 113 -17.06 2.36 -10.97
N ARG A 114 -15.89 1.76 -11.13
CA ARG A 114 -15.33 1.39 -12.43
C ARG A 114 -16.18 0.35 -13.15
N SER A 115 -16.57 -0.71 -12.45
CA SER A 115 -17.40 -1.78 -13.03
C SER A 115 -18.82 -1.31 -13.39
N ASN A 116 -19.42 -0.38 -12.63
CA ASN A 116 -20.68 0.25 -13.01
C ASN A 116 -20.51 1.08 -14.29
N GLN A 117 -19.49 1.93 -14.38
CA GLN A 117 -19.21 2.70 -15.60
C GLN A 117 -19.06 1.81 -16.83
N LEU A 118 -18.39 0.66 -16.70
CA LEU A 118 -18.23 -0.30 -17.80
C LEU A 118 -19.55 -0.94 -18.21
N LEU A 119 -20.40 -1.29 -17.24
CA LEU A 119 -21.69 -1.94 -17.52
C LEU A 119 -22.76 -0.97 -18.02
N ASP A 120 -22.74 0.30 -17.57
CA ASP A 120 -23.70 1.36 -17.95
C ASP A 120 -23.36 1.96 -19.32
N ASN A 121 -22.08 2.10 -19.65
CA ASN A 121 -21.58 2.68 -20.91
C ASN A 121 -21.46 1.65 -22.03
N ALA A 122 -21.57 0.35 -21.72
CA ALA A 122 -21.57 -0.69 -22.75
C ALA A 122 -22.81 -0.57 -23.62
N VAL A 123 -22.60 -0.15 -24.85
CA VAL A 123 -23.68 -0.12 -25.86
C VAL A 123 -24.31 -1.51 -25.93
N PRO A 124 -25.62 -1.64 -25.68
CA PRO A 124 -26.26 -2.95 -25.76
C PRO A 124 -26.10 -3.44 -27.20
N ASN A 125 -25.26 -4.44 -27.40
CA ASN A 125 -25.35 -5.36 -28.52
C ASN A 125 -24.07 -5.96 -29.11
N LYS A 126 -22.83 -5.49 -28.85
CA LYS A 126 -21.69 -6.12 -29.56
C LYS A 126 -20.33 -6.12 -28.82
N GLU A 127 -20.17 -5.36 -27.76
CA GLU A 127 -18.84 -5.02 -27.25
C GLU A 127 -18.45 -5.78 -26.00
N ILE A 128 -19.42 -6.21 -25.18
CA ILE A 128 -19.19 -7.07 -24.01
C ILE A 128 -19.85 -8.44 -24.24
N THR A 129 -19.07 -9.50 -24.24
CA THR A 129 -19.64 -10.84 -24.22
C THR A 129 -20.36 -11.07 -22.89
N GLU A 130 -21.42 -11.91 -22.92
CA GLU A 130 -22.20 -12.21 -21.70
C GLU A 130 -21.32 -12.80 -20.58
N LEU A 131 -20.28 -13.55 -20.90
CA LEU A 131 -19.31 -14.07 -19.93
C LEU A 131 -18.52 -12.96 -19.22
N ILE A 132 -18.07 -11.95 -19.96
CA ILE A 132 -17.37 -10.79 -19.41
C ILE A 132 -18.31 -10.00 -18.49
N ARG A 133 -19.55 -9.77 -18.92
CA ARG A 133 -20.56 -9.07 -18.15
C ARG A 133 -20.87 -9.80 -16.83
N GLN A 134 -21.06 -11.10 -16.87
CA GLN A 134 -21.31 -11.93 -15.68
C GLN A 134 -20.13 -11.90 -14.72
N TRP A 135 -18.90 -11.90 -15.24
CA TRP A 135 -17.71 -11.78 -14.41
C TRP A 135 -17.68 -10.43 -13.68
N PHE A 136 -17.91 -9.29 -14.36
CA PHE A 136 -17.96 -7.98 -13.72
C PHE A 136 -19.05 -7.90 -12.65
N ILE A 137 -20.25 -8.38 -12.91
CA ILE A 137 -21.34 -8.42 -11.92
C ILE A 137 -20.95 -9.27 -10.72
N THR A 138 -20.28 -10.40 -10.93
CA THR A 138 -19.80 -11.25 -9.83
C THR A 138 -18.76 -10.52 -8.98
N GLN A 139 -17.84 -9.75 -9.59
CA GLN A 139 -16.90 -8.91 -8.85
C GLN A 139 -17.61 -7.79 -8.06
N GLN A 140 -18.70 -7.22 -8.58
CA GLN A 140 -19.52 -6.27 -7.84
C GLN A 140 -20.17 -6.93 -6.61
N VAL A 141 -20.68 -8.16 -6.74
CA VAL A 141 -21.23 -8.90 -5.59
C VAL A 141 -20.17 -9.10 -4.51
N VAL A 142 -18.96 -9.50 -4.90
CA VAL A 142 -17.82 -9.62 -3.97
C VAL A 142 -17.52 -8.28 -3.30
N ALA A 143 -17.45 -7.20 -4.07
CA ALA A 143 -17.14 -5.87 -3.55
C ALA A 143 -18.22 -5.38 -2.56
N HIS A 144 -19.49 -5.57 -2.85
CA HIS A 144 -20.57 -5.24 -1.92
C HIS A 144 -20.46 -6.03 -0.60
N LEU A 145 -20.12 -7.33 -0.66
CA LEU A 145 -19.90 -8.12 0.56
C LEU A 145 -18.68 -7.63 1.37
N GLN A 146 -17.61 -7.18 0.70
CA GLN A 146 -16.46 -6.61 1.38
C GLN A 146 -16.78 -5.27 2.06
N LEU A 147 -17.64 -4.47 1.44
CA LEU A 147 -18.12 -3.20 1.99
C LEU A 147 -19.25 -3.38 3.03
N LYS A 148 -19.54 -4.64 3.44
CA LYS A 148 -20.63 -4.96 4.38
C LYS A 148 -22.00 -4.47 3.89
N GLN A 149 -22.27 -4.62 2.61
CA GLN A 149 -23.53 -4.28 1.93
C GLN A 149 -24.22 -5.53 1.40
N PRO A 150 -24.77 -6.42 2.27
CA PRO A 150 -25.30 -7.71 1.86
C PRO A 150 -26.57 -7.60 1.00
N HIS A 151 -27.43 -6.60 1.21
CA HIS A 151 -28.67 -6.43 0.41
C HIS A 151 -28.37 -6.16 -1.08
N PRO A 152 -27.54 -5.19 -1.48
CA PRO A 152 -27.15 -5.02 -2.88
C PRO A 152 -26.45 -6.26 -3.46
N ALA A 153 -25.62 -6.95 -2.66
CA ALA A 153 -24.98 -8.18 -3.08
C ALA A 153 -26.00 -9.27 -3.43
N LEU A 154 -26.99 -9.51 -2.56
CA LEU A 154 -28.08 -10.47 -2.80
C LEU A 154 -28.90 -10.11 -4.03
N GLN A 155 -29.27 -8.84 -4.18
CA GLN A 155 -30.06 -8.38 -5.33
C GLN A 155 -29.34 -8.67 -6.64
N LYS A 156 -28.05 -8.28 -6.74
CA LYS A 156 -27.25 -8.51 -7.95
C LYS A 156 -27.03 -10.00 -8.22
N ALA A 157 -26.67 -10.79 -7.19
CA ALA A 157 -26.44 -12.22 -7.35
C ALA A 157 -27.71 -12.97 -7.79
N ARG A 158 -28.83 -12.66 -7.17
CA ARG A 158 -30.14 -13.26 -7.57
C ARG A 158 -30.53 -12.85 -9.00
N SER A 159 -30.44 -11.56 -9.34
CA SER A 159 -30.76 -11.08 -10.69
C SER A 159 -29.90 -11.78 -11.74
N LEU A 160 -28.59 -11.99 -11.47
CA LEU A 160 -27.72 -12.68 -12.41
C LEU A 160 -28.09 -14.16 -12.57
N LEU A 161 -28.46 -14.88 -11.48
CA LEU A 161 -28.90 -16.27 -11.54
C LEU A 161 -30.23 -16.45 -12.29
N TRP A 162 -31.17 -15.49 -12.16
CA TRP A 162 -32.49 -15.59 -12.79
C TRP A 162 -32.49 -15.21 -14.27
N ASN A 163 -31.63 -14.30 -14.68
CA ASN A 163 -31.63 -13.71 -16.03
C ASN A 163 -30.55 -14.33 -16.94
N GLN A 164 -30.15 -15.57 -16.68
CA GLN A 164 -29.10 -16.20 -17.52
C GLN A 164 -29.68 -16.59 -18.89
N PRO A 165 -28.98 -16.26 -19.98
CA PRO A 165 -29.35 -16.69 -21.32
C PRO A 165 -29.31 -18.21 -21.43
N ALA A 166 -30.30 -18.78 -22.11
CA ALA A 166 -30.31 -20.21 -22.41
C ALA A 166 -29.11 -20.58 -23.34
N GLY A 167 -28.43 -21.68 -23.04
CA GLY A 167 -27.38 -22.24 -23.91
C GLY A 167 -25.95 -21.77 -23.56
N ILE A 168 -25.75 -20.95 -22.53
CA ILE A 168 -24.41 -20.64 -22.03
C ILE A 168 -24.09 -21.57 -20.85
N ASP A 169 -22.93 -22.22 -20.87
CA ASP A 169 -22.44 -23.02 -19.75
C ASP A 169 -21.88 -22.09 -18.67
N ASN A 170 -22.76 -21.73 -17.72
CA ASN A 170 -22.46 -20.84 -16.62
C ASN A 170 -22.21 -21.59 -15.30
N ALA A 171 -22.05 -22.91 -15.34
CA ALA A 171 -21.95 -23.72 -14.13
C ALA A 171 -20.92 -23.19 -13.11
N PRO A 172 -19.69 -22.81 -13.50
CA PRO A 172 -18.70 -22.28 -12.54
C PRO A 172 -19.12 -20.94 -11.93
N VAL A 173 -19.72 -20.04 -12.70
CA VAL A 173 -20.21 -18.73 -12.19
C VAL A 173 -21.36 -18.95 -11.21
N ASN A 174 -22.28 -19.87 -11.50
CA ASN A 174 -23.40 -20.20 -10.64
C ASN A 174 -22.96 -20.75 -9.29
N VAL A 175 -21.95 -21.60 -9.26
CA VAL A 175 -21.35 -22.13 -8.02
C VAL A 175 -20.87 -20.97 -7.14
N VAL A 176 -20.09 -20.07 -7.71
CA VAL A 176 -19.54 -18.90 -6.98
C VAL A 176 -20.67 -17.98 -6.49
N LEU A 177 -21.68 -17.70 -7.34
CA LEU A 177 -22.81 -16.86 -6.93
C LEU A 177 -23.59 -17.46 -5.76
N ARG A 178 -23.79 -18.78 -5.76
CA ARG A 178 -24.47 -19.47 -4.66
C ARG A 178 -23.68 -19.41 -3.36
N GLN A 179 -22.36 -19.54 -3.43
CA GLN A 179 -21.48 -19.32 -2.27
C GLN A 179 -21.60 -17.89 -1.74
N LEU A 180 -21.59 -16.89 -2.63
CA LEU A 180 -21.73 -15.48 -2.26
C LEU A 180 -23.10 -15.17 -1.64
N ILE A 181 -24.17 -15.82 -2.11
CA ILE A 181 -25.52 -15.72 -1.52
C ILE A 181 -25.53 -16.24 -0.07
N VAL A 182 -24.95 -17.41 0.18
CA VAL A 182 -24.87 -17.95 1.56
C VAL A 182 -24.07 -16.99 2.45
N ARG A 183 -22.96 -16.42 1.94
CA ARG A 183 -22.18 -15.42 2.68
C ARG A 183 -22.98 -14.15 2.96
N ALA A 184 -23.77 -13.69 1.99
CA ALA A 184 -24.63 -12.52 2.18
C ALA A 184 -25.67 -12.73 3.30
N TYR A 185 -26.30 -13.89 3.34
CA TYR A 185 -27.21 -14.23 4.43
C TYR A 185 -26.50 -14.33 5.79
N LEU A 186 -25.28 -14.88 5.84
CA LEU A 186 -24.48 -14.90 7.07
C LEU A 186 -24.11 -13.48 7.55
N GLN A 187 -23.89 -12.52 6.62
CA GLN A 187 -23.67 -11.12 6.98
C GLN A 187 -24.93 -10.42 7.49
N LEU A 188 -26.11 -10.85 7.04
CA LEU A 188 -27.41 -10.37 7.53
C LEU A 188 -27.81 -10.99 8.87
N ASP A 189 -27.04 -11.94 9.38
CA ASP A 189 -27.39 -12.81 10.51
C ASP A 189 -28.67 -13.65 10.25
N ASP A 190 -29.02 -13.80 8.99
CA ASP A 190 -30.13 -14.63 8.54
C ASP A 190 -29.68 -16.07 8.31
N VAL A 191 -29.51 -16.79 9.42
CA VAL A 191 -28.95 -18.13 9.42
C VAL A 191 -29.89 -19.15 8.78
N ASP A 192 -31.21 -18.95 8.90
CA ASP A 192 -32.23 -19.85 8.33
C ASP A 192 -32.21 -19.83 6.81
N ASP A 193 -32.11 -18.65 6.20
CA ASP A 193 -32.03 -18.53 4.74
C ASP A 193 -30.64 -18.93 4.22
N ALA A 194 -29.57 -18.71 5.01
CA ALA A 194 -28.25 -19.25 4.71
C ALA A 194 -28.28 -20.79 4.65
N GLN A 195 -28.95 -21.44 5.60
CA GLN A 195 -29.11 -22.90 5.62
C GLN A 195 -29.94 -23.42 4.44
N LYS A 196 -31.06 -22.76 4.11
CA LYS A 196 -31.87 -23.11 2.94
C LYS A 196 -31.08 -22.99 1.63
N ALA A 197 -30.31 -21.87 1.49
CA ALA A 197 -29.47 -21.65 0.33
C ALA A 197 -28.39 -22.73 0.20
N LEU A 198 -27.80 -23.15 1.33
CA LEU A 198 -26.83 -24.23 1.38
C LEU A 198 -27.42 -25.58 0.99
N GLN A 199 -28.62 -25.92 1.54
CA GLN A 199 -29.33 -27.14 1.20
C GLN A 199 -29.71 -27.20 -0.29
N LYS A 200 -30.19 -26.09 -0.84
CA LYS A 200 -30.51 -25.99 -2.27
C LYS A 200 -29.27 -26.23 -3.14
N TYR A 201 -28.14 -25.68 -2.75
CA TYR A 201 -26.90 -25.96 -3.43
C TYR A 201 -26.52 -27.44 -3.37
N GLN A 202 -26.58 -28.06 -2.19
CA GLN A 202 -26.27 -29.48 -2.02
C GLN A 202 -27.16 -30.36 -2.90
N GLN A 203 -28.43 -30.02 -3.03
CA GLN A 203 -29.35 -30.74 -3.93
C GLN A 203 -28.97 -30.57 -5.42
N ASP A 204 -28.66 -29.34 -5.82
CA ASP A 204 -28.38 -29.03 -7.23
C ASP A 204 -27.04 -29.59 -7.73
N TYR A 205 -26.06 -29.80 -6.82
CA TYR A 205 -24.70 -30.19 -7.15
C TYR A 205 -24.24 -31.51 -6.50
N ALA A 206 -25.17 -32.30 -5.93
CA ALA A 206 -24.86 -33.52 -5.16
C ALA A 206 -23.96 -34.52 -5.92
N ASP A 207 -24.20 -34.69 -7.21
CA ASP A 207 -23.48 -35.65 -8.06
C ASP A 207 -22.27 -35.03 -8.80
N THR A 208 -21.86 -33.85 -8.41
CA THR A 208 -20.74 -33.14 -9.04
C THR A 208 -19.49 -33.09 -8.12
N PRO A 209 -18.28 -32.99 -8.68
CA PRO A 209 -17.07 -32.80 -7.86
C PRO A 209 -17.13 -31.57 -6.96
N VAL A 210 -17.91 -30.58 -7.33
CA VAL A 210 -18.07 -29.29 -6.59
C VAL A 210 -18.77 -29.50 -5.23
N ALA A 211 -19.56 -30.55 -5.07
CA ALA A 211 -20.22 -30.90 -3.79
C ALA A 211 -19.20 -31.15 -2.65
N ASN A 212 -17.98 -31.56 -3.00
CA ASN A 212 -16.89 -31.84 -2.05
C ASN A 212 -15.81 -30.74 -2.01
N ASP A 213 -16.06 -29.60 -2.63
CA ASP A 213 -15.12 -28.48 -2.66
C ASP A 213 -14.83 -27.97 -1.24
N GLU A 214 -13.56 -27.63 -0.98
CA GLU A 214 -13.05 -27.15 0.32
C GLU A 214 -13.79 -25.89 0.78
N GLU A 215 -14.05 -24.95 -0.13
CA GLU A 215 -14.76 -23.71 0.18
C GLU A 215 -16.20 -23.97 0.64
N TRP A 216 -16.87 -24.96 0.07
CA TRP A 216 -18.20 -25.37 0.49
C TRP A 216 -18.24 -26.01 1.87
N LYS A 217 -17.29 -26.88 2.16
CA LYS A 217 -17.15 -27.48 3.50
C LYS A 217 -16.93 -26.40 4.57
N VAL A 218 -16.08 -25.41 4.26
CA VAL A 218 -15.84 -24.27 5.14
C VAL A 218 -17.11 -23.45 5.33
N LEU A 219 -17.87 -23.18 4.27
CA LEU A 219 -19.11 -22.41 4.34
C LEU A 219 -20.20 -23.15 5.10
N GLN A 220 -20.35 -24.46 4.85
CA GLN A 220 -21.24 -25.34 5.62
C GLN A 220 -20.90 -25.35 7.10
N ALA A 221 -19.63 -25.47 7.44
CA ALA A 221 -19.18 -25.44 8.83
C ALA A 221 -19.51 -24.10 9.50
N ARG A 222 -19.40 -22.98 8.80
CA ARG A 222 -19.80 -21.65 9.31
C ARG A 222 -21.28 -21.58 9.65
N VAL A 223 -22.14 -22.09 8.78
CA VAL A 223 -23.60 -22.18 9.04
C VAL A 223 -23.87 -23.09 10.25
N LEU A 224 -23.23 -24.26 10.33
CA LEU A 224 -23.36 -25.18 11.45
C LEU A 224 -22.88 -24.59 12.79
N LEU A 225 -21.80 -23.80 12.77
CA LEU A 225 -21.32 -23.09 13.96
C LEU A 225 -22.30 -22.01 14.44
N ARG A 226 -23.03 -21.37 13.54
CA ARG A 226 -24.06 -20.36 13.86
C ARG A 226 -25.34 -21.03 14.40
N THR A 227 -25.66 -22.23 13.95
CA THR A 227 -26.78 -23.03 14.46
C THR A 227 -26.43 -23.90 15.67
N SER A 228 -25.24 -23.72 16.27
CA SER A 228 -24.75 -24.50 17.42
C SER A 228 -24.63 -26.00 17.17
N ARG A 229 -24.57 -26.43 15.92
CA ARG A 229 -24.39 -27.86 15.51
C ARG A 229 -22.90 -28.20 15.44
N TYR A 230 -22.20 -28.11 16.57
CA TYR A 230 -20.73 -28.17 16.63
C TYR A 230 -20.15 -29.52 16.19
N SER A 231 -20.77 -30.63 16.59
CA SER A 231 -20.30 -31.98 16.24
C SER A 231 -20.35 -32.22 14.72
N GLU A 232 -21.38 -31.72 14.07
CA GLU A 232 -21.51 -31.84 12.62
C GLU A 232 -20.52 -30.95 11.88
N ALA A 233 -20.24 -29.75 12.41
CA ALA A 233 -19.20 -28.89 11.85
C ALA A 233 -17.81 -29.56 11.90
N VAL A 234 -17.48 -30.27 12.98
CA VAL A 234 -16.25 -31.04 13.09
C VAL A 234 -16.19 -32.17 12.06
N GLU A 235 -17.29 -32.91 11.87
CA GLU A 235 -17.32 -34.03 10.92
C GLU A 235 -17.18 -33.57 9.47
N VAL A 236 -17.87 -32.47 9.08
CA VAL A 236 -17.77 -31.88 7.73
C VAL A 236 -16.32 -31.46 7.42
N LEU A 237 -15.60 -30.93 8.39
CA LEU A 237 -14.22 -30.43 8.22
C LEU A 237 -13.14 -31.50 8.40
N LYS A 238 -13.48 -32.72 8.79
CA LYS A 238 -12.53 -33.79 9.12
C LYS A 238 -11.57 -34.15 8.00
N THR A 239 -12.03 -34.05 6.76
CA THR A 239 -11.24 -34.35 5.54
C THR A 239 -10.57 -33.13 4.94
N SER A 240 -10.74 -31.97 5.55
CA SER A 240 -10.20 -30.70 5.04
C SER A 240 -8.76 -30.49 5.49
N GLU A 241 -7.88 -30.08 4.55
CA GLU A 241 -6.45 -29.88 4.81
C GLU A 241 -6.10 -28.41 5.09
N SER A 242 -6.97 -27.47 4.73
CA SER A 242 -6.68 -26.03 4.88
C SER A 242 -6.56 -25.62 6.35
N GLY A 243 -5.64 -24.68 6.63
CA GLY A 243 -5.46 -24.15 7.99
C GLY A 243 -6.72 -23.47 8.53
N ILE A 244 -7.51 -22.82 7.66
CA ILE A 244 -8.80 -22.20 8.03
C ILE A 244 -9.82 -23.25 8.45
N ALA A 245 -9.97 -24.34 7.70
CA ALA A 245 -10.88 -25.43 8.03
C ALA A 245 -10.50 -26.10 9.36
N ARG A 246 -9.19 -26.34 9.56
CA ARG A 246 -8.68 -26.87 10.82
C ARG A 246 -8.98 -25.95 12.01
N ALA A 247 -8.78 -24.62 11.83
CA ALA A 247 -9.09 -23.64 12.86
C ALA A 247 -10.59 -23.61 13.17
N LEU A 248 -11.48 -23.65 12.17
CA LEU A 248 -12.95 -23.72 12.36
C LEU A 248 -13.37 -25.02 13.08
N SER A 249 -12.79 -26.18 12.76
CA SER A 249 -13.03 -27.43 13.46
C SER A 249 -12.61 -27.33 14.93
N MET A 250 -11.49 -26.69 15.23
CA MET A 250 -11.03 -26.43 16.59
C MET A 250 -11.95 -25.43 17.33
N VAL A 251 -12.45 -24.40 16.66
CA VAL A 251 -13.47 -23.49 17.22
C VAL A 251 -14.74 -24.27 17.57
N ALA A 252 -15.22 -25.15 16.68
CA ALA A 252 -16.38 -26.01 16.95
C ALA A 252 -16.16 -26.87 18.20
N THR A 253 -15.00 -27.50 18.33
CA THR A 253 -14.62 -28.32 19.49
C THR A 253 -14.59 -27.50 20.79
N VAL A 254 -14.04 -26.29 20.73
CA VAL A 254 -13.98 -25.37 21.88
C VAL A 254 -15.37 -24.90 22.29
N ARG A 255 -16.25 -24.59 21.35
CA ARG A 255 -17.64 -24.17 21.63
C ARG A 255 -18.49 -25.31 22.19
N ALA A 256 -18.23 -26.55 21.76
CA ALA A 256 -18.93 -27.74 22.28
C ALA A 256 -18.62 -27.99 23.77
N ASP A 257 -17.35 -27.93 24.17
CA ASP A 257 -16.92 -28.09 25.58
C ASP A 257 -15.62 -27.34 25.86
N PRO A 258 -15.69 -26.06 26.29
CA PRO A 258 -14.50 -25.25 26.58
C PRO A 258 -13.59 -25.83 27.65
N ARG A 259 -14.16 -26.56 28.63
CA ARG A 259 -13.38 -27.10 29.76
C ARG A 259 -12.54 -28.29 29.33
N LYS A 260 -13.04 -29.13 28.42
CA LYS A 260 -12.33 -30.30 27.88
C LYS A 260 -11.40 -29.99 26.72
N SER A 261 -11.37 -28.74 26.21
CA SER A 261 -10.62 -28.35 25.03
C SER A 261 -9.11 -28.09 25.27
N PHE A 262 -8.52 -28.60 26.38
CA PHE A 262 -7.09 -28.39 26.66
C PHE A 262 -6.18 -29.00 25.57
N ALA A 263 -6.55 -30.15 25.02
CA ALA A 263 -5.82 -30.76 23.91
C ALA A 263 -5.80 -29.86 22.65
N VAL A 264 -6.90 -29.14 22.37
CA VAL A 264 -6.98 -28.16 21.27
C VAL A 264 -5.99 -27.03 21.49
N VAL A 265 -5.93 -26.46 22.71
CA VAL A 265 -4.97 -25.39 23.02
C VAL A 265 -3.53 -25.84 22.81
N LYS A 266 -3.20 -27.07 23.30
CA LYS A 266 -1.86 -27.63 23.09
C LYS A 266 -1.53 -27.78 21.62
N SER A 267 -2.47 -28.28 20.80
CA SER A 267 -2.29 -28.43 19.36
C SER A 267 -2.15 -27.09 18.65
N VAL A 268 -2.95 -26.08 19.02
CA VAL A 268 -2.84 -24.72 18.44
C VAL A 268 -1.49 -24.10 18.75
N ASN A 269 -1.05 -24.16 20.03
CA ASN A 269 0.26 -23.62 20.40
C ASN A 269 1.39 -24.32 19.64
N GLN A 270 1.35 -25.66 19.53
CA GLN A 270 2.34 -26.40 18.73
C GLN A 270 2.39 -25.93 17.29
N ILE A 271 1.23 -25.75 16.62
CA ILE A 271 1.14 -25.28 15.23
C ILE A 271 1.75 -23.87 15.10
N LEU A 272 1.43 -22.97 16.03
CA LEU A 272 1.95 -21.60 16.01
C LEU A 272 3.46 -21.56 16.28
N ASP A 273 3.97 -22.37 17.21
CA ASP A 273 5.40 -22.47 17.53
C ASP A 273 6.20 -23.07 16.36
N GLU A 274 5.68 -24.11 15.71
CA GLU A 274 6.28 -24.69 14.52
C GLU A 274 6.36 -23.65 13.37
N ASN A 275 5.28 -22.89 13.16
CA ASN A 275 5.28 -21.81 12.17
C ASN A 275 6.30 -20.72 12.51
N ALA A 276 6.37 -20.28 13.76
CA ALA A 276 7.35 -19.28 14.21
C ALA A 276 8.80 -19.76 14.01
N ALA A 277 9.06 -21.05 14.26
CA ALA A 277 10.37 -21.66 14.01
C ALA A 277 10.73 -21.68 12.52
N LEU A 278 9.76 -21.99 11.64
CA LEU A 278 9.94 -21.94 10.18
C LEU A 278 10.23 -20.52 9.69
N VAL A 279 9.51 -19.51 10.18
CA VAL A 279 9.74 -18.10 9.84
C VAL A 279 11.16 -17.68 10.22
N LYS A 280 11.61 -18.01 11.45
CA LYS A 280 12.98 -17.72 11.91
C LYS A 280 14.05 -18.42 11.06
N LYS A 281 13.79 -19.65 10.63
CA LYS A 281 14.70 -20.42 9.76
C LYS A 281 14.84 -19.75 8.38
N LEU A 282 13.73 -19.34 7.79
CA LEU A 282 13.73 -18.65 6.49
C LEU A 282 14.39 -17.27 6.56
N ALA A 283 14.16 -16.51 7.64
CA ALA A 283 14.84 -15.24 7.84
C ALA A 283 16.36 -15.38 7.89
N LYS A 284 16.87 -16.42 8.56
CA LYS A 284 18.31 -16.75 8.60
C LYS A 284 18.82 -17.23 7.24
N ALA A 285 18.04 -17.96 6.47
CA ALA A 285 18.45 -18.46 5.15
C ALA A 285 18.53 -17.33 4.10
N LYS A 286 17.68 -16.31 4.17
CA LYS A 286 17.74 -15.12 3.29
C LYS A 286 19.00 -14.26 3.48
N THR A 287 19.63 -14.33 4.66
CA THR A 287 20.92 -13.66 4.90
C THR A 287 22.11 -14.43 4.32
N ASP A 288 21.95 -15.71 3.97
CA ASP A 288 23.01 -16.59 3.44
C ASP A 288 22.76 -16.90 1.94
N LYS A 289 23.39 -16.10 1.06
CA LYS A 289 23.20 -16.16 -0.41
C LYS A 289 23.48 -17.53 -1.05
N SER A 290 24.11 -18.48 -0.34
CA SER A 290 24.47 -19.80 -0.88
C SER A 290 23.35 -20.85 -0.81
N LYS A 291 22.21 -20.57 -0.17
CA LYS A 291 21.13 -21.54 0.12
C LYS A 291 19.78 -21.26 -0.54
N ALA A 292 19.71 -20.26 -1.41
CA ALA A 292 18.46 -19.75 -1.98
C ALA A 292 17.57 -20.78 -2.76
N THR A 293 18.13 -21.91 -3.17
CA THR A 293 17.39 -22.89 -4.00
C THR A 293 16.61 -23.95 -3.21
N LYS A 294 16.90 -24.14 -1.92
CA LYS A 294 16.20 -25.14 -1.06
C LYS A 294 14.95 -24.59 -0.36
N ASP A 295 14.68 -23.29 -0.45
CA ASP A 295 13.69 -22.61 0.40
C ASP A 295 12.25 -22.68 -0.12
N LYS A 296 12.00 -22.91 -1.42
CA LYS A 296 10.64 -22.97 -2.00
C LYS A 296 9.74 -24.04 -1.37
N ALA A 297 10.30 -25.20 -0.97
CA ALA A 297 9.53 -26.26 -0.30
C ALA A 297 9.18 -25.90 1.15
N THR A 298 10.00 -25.09 1.80
CA THR A 298 9.78 -24.61 3.17
C THR A 298 8.79 -23.45 3.17
N GLU A 299 8.83 -22.56 2.19
CA GLU A 299 7.83 -21.48 2.01
C GLU A 299 6.41 -22.03 1.81
N LYS A 300 6.26 -23.18 1.13
CA LYS A 300 4.97 -23.86 0.93
C LYS A 300 4.34 -24.40 2.21
N LYS A 301 5.10 -24.53 3.29
CA LYS A 301 4.64 -25.03 4.61
C LYS A 301 4.31 -23.92 5.61
N LEU A 302 4.58 -22.65 5.25
CA LEU A 302 4.25 -21.52 6.12
C LEU A 302 2.75 -21.28 6.15
N LEU A 303 2.25 -20.96 7.35
CA LEU A 303 0.90 -20.45 7.49
C LEU A 303 0.81 -19.04 6.95
N SER A 304 -0.26 -18.75 6.24
CA SER A 304 -0.63 -17.38 5.86
C SER A 304 -0.97 -16.55 7.11
N LYS A 305 -0.90 -15.22 7.01
CA LYS A 305 -1.33 -14.33 8.11
C LYS A 305 -2.76 -14.62 8.56
N GLY A 306 -3.68 -14.92 7.62
CA GLY A 306 -5.05 -15.28 7.93
C GLY A 306 -5.17 -16.59 8.71
N GLU A 307 -4.35 -17.61 8.42
CA GLU A 307 -4.35 -18.86 9.18
C GLU A 307 -3.76 -18.67 10.58
N VAL A 308 -2.67 -17.91 10.73
CA VAL A 308 -2.12 -17.55 12.05
C VAL A 308 -3.17 -16.79 12.87
N TRP A 309 -3.89 -15.86 12.25
CA TRP A 309 -4.99 -15.15 12.89
C TRP A 309 -6.08 -16.13 13.34
N ALA A 310 -6.50 -17.05 12.45
CA ALA A 310 -7.54 -18.04 12.73
C ALA A 310 -7.18 -18.98 13.91
N PHE A 311 -5.93 -19.43 14.00
CA PHE A 311 -5.48 -20.23 15.15
C PHE A 311 -5.44 -19.41 16.45
N ASN A 312 -5.05 -18.14 16.43
CA ASN A 312 -5.14 -17.26 17.60
C ASN A 312 -6.60 -16.99 17.99
N TYR A 313 -7.53 -16.95 17.02
CA TYR A 313 -8.96 -16.85 17.32
C TYR A 313 -9.47 -18.06 18.13
N VAL A 314 -8.97 -19.28 17.89
CA VAL A 314 -9.31 -20.46 18.72
C VAL A 314 -8.93 -20.23 20.18
N LEU A 315 -7.73 -19.67 20.43
CA LEU A 315 -7.27 -19.34 21.79
C LEU A 315 -8.12 -18.25 22.43
N TYR A 316 -8.41 -17.20 21.67
CA TYR A 316 -9.30 -16.10 22.09
C TYR A 316 -10.68 -16.62 22.47
N GLU A 317 -11.31 -17.42 21.60
CA GLU A 317 -12.66 -17.95 21.82
C GLU A 317 -12.74 -18.83 23.07
N ARG A 318 -11.74 -19.67 23.28
CA ARG A 318 -11.65 -20.47 24.51
C ARG A 318 -11.50 -19.59 25.75
N ALA A 319 -10.60 -18.62 25.73
CA ALA A 319 -10.37 -17.72 26.85
C ALA A 319 -11.66 -16.93 27.17
N ARG A 320 -12.38 -16.46 26.13
CA ARG A 320 -13.67 -15.78 26.26
C ARG A 320 -14.73 -16.68 26.93
N LEU A 321 -14.87 -17.92 26.49
CA LEU A 321 -15.84 -18.89 27.03
C LEU A 321 -15.48 -19.35 28.46
N MET A 322 -14.20 -19.31 28.82
CA MET A 322 -13.72 -19.59 30.17
C MET A 322 -13.72 -18.37 31.08
N ALA A 323 -14.18 -17.22 30.60
CA ALA A 323 -14.16 -15.94 31.31
C ALA A 323 -12.76 -15.53 31.81
N ASP A 324 -11.72 -15.79 31.01
CA ASP A 324 -10.34 -15.36 31.28
C ASP A 324 -9.97 -14.16 30.39
N PRO A 325 -10.19 -12.92 30.86
CA PRO A 325 -9.90 -11.72 30.08
C PRO A 325 -8.41 -11.54 29.81
N GLY A 326 -7.52 -12.05 30.67
CA GLY A 326 -6.08 -11.94 30.48
C GLY A 326 -5.59 -12.73 29.28
N LEU A 327 -5.97 -14.01 29.18
CA LEU A 327 -5.65 -14.84 28.02
C LEU A 327 -6.36 -14.35 26.76
N ALA A 328 -7.59 -13.83 26.89
CA ALA A 328 -8.31 -13.24 25.76
C ALA A 328 -7.60 -12.00 25.20
N CYS A 329 -7.09 -11.11 26.06
CA CYS A 329 -6.27 -9.96 25.65
C CYS A 329 -5.02 -10.41 24.86
N ILE A 330 -4.24 -11.37 25.42
CA ILE A 330 -3.02 -11.86 24.78
C ILE A 330 -3.30 -12.43 23.39
N ALA A 331 -4.35 -13.22 23.25
CA ALA A 331 -4.73 -13.81 21.97
C ALA A 331 -5.18 -12.73 20.98
N LEU A 332 -5.97 -11.75 21.41
CA LEU A 332 -6.48 -10.68 20.56
C LEU A 332 -5.37 -9.69 20.18
N GLU A 333 -4.42 -9.37 21.06
CA GLU A 333 -3.22 -8.60 20.71
C GLU A 333 -2.44 -9.27 19.59
N LYS A 334 -2.19 -10.59 19.68
CA LYS A 334 -1.54 -11.36 18.62
C LYS A 334 -2.32 -11.34 17.30
N MET A 335 -3.65 -11.37 17.36
CA MET A 335 -4.49 -11.27 16.17
C MET A 335 -4.38 -9.89 15.53
N LEU A 336 -4.46 -8.82 16.31
CA LEU A 336 -4.37 -7.44 15.80
C LEU A 336 -2.96 -7.09 15.31
N SER A 337 -1.90 -7.70 15.86
CA SER A 337 -0.52 -7.51 15.40
C SER A 337 -0.26 -8.01 13.96
N LEU A 338 -1.17 -8.81 13.39
CA LEU A 338 -1.10 -9.31 12.03
C LEU A 338 -1.71 -8.35 10.99
N GLY A 339 -2.26 -7.23 11.43
CA GLY A 339 -3.05 -6.31 10.64
C GLY A 339 -4.50 -6.79 10.45
N ASP A 340 -5.21 -6.19 9.50
CA ASP A 340 -6.62 -6.53 9.26
C ASP A 340 -6.76 -7.90 8.59
N GLN A 341 -6.95 -8.94 9.41
CA GLN A 341 -7.26 -10.31 9.00
C GLN A 341 -8.64 -10.76 9.53
N SER A 342 -9.49 -9.82 9.93
CA SER A 342 -10.80 -10.10 10.58
C SER A 342 -11.73 -10.97 9.73
N SER A 343 -11.57 -10.96 8.42
CA SER A 343 -12.34 -11.80 7.48
C SER A 343 -11.79 -13.22 7.30
N ALA A 344 -10.70 -13.60 7.94
CA ALA A 344 -10.04 -14.90 7.71
C ALA A 344 -10.97 -16.10 8.00
N LEU A 345 -11.70 -16.08 9.12
CA LEU A 345 -12.70 -17.10 9.44
C LEU A 345 -14.08 -16.84 8.84
N GLY A 346 -14.27 -15.69 8.16
CA GLY A 346 -15.52 -15.30 7.54
C GLY A 346 -16.43 -14.49 8.44
N ASP A 347 -17.65 -14.27 7.93
CA ASP A 347 -18.62 -13.40 8.60
C ASP A 347 -19.11 -14.01 9.93
N GLY A 348 -19.17 -13.15 10.96
CA GLY A 348 -19.57 -13.54 12.33
C GLY A 348 -18.45 -14.00 13.25
N PHE A 349 -17.21 -13.91 12.79
CA PHE A 349 -16.00 -14.17 13.60
C PHE A 349 -15.15 -12.91 13.76
N GLU A 350 -15.65 -11.76 13.35
CA GLU A 350 -14.91 -10.50 13.41
C GLU A 350 -14.72 -10.07 14.86
N VAL A 351 -13.49 -9.75 15.18
CA VAL A 351 -13.08 -9.09 16.41
C VAL A 351 -12.07 -8.00 16.08
N GLY A 352 -12.17 -6.88 16.74
CA GLY A 352 -11.36 -5.70 16.43
C GLY A 352 -10.97 -4.91 17.68
N ALA A 353 -10.49 -3.71 17.45
CA ALA A 353 -9.97 -2.80 18.45
C ALA A 353 -10.95 -2.53 19.61
N ASP A 354 -12.24 -2.30 19.31
CA ASP A 354 -13.25 -2.04 20.35
C ASP A 354 -13.40 -3.20 21.31
N LYS A 355 -13.23 -4.44 20.81
CA LYS A 355 -13.26 -5.63 21.66
C LYS A 355 -12.02 -5.72 22.54
N LEU A 356 -10.85 -5.33 22.04
CA LEU A 356 -9.62 -5.29 22.85
C LEU A 356 -9.73 -4.23 23.95
N TRP A 357 -10.24 -3.03 23.62
CA TRP A 357 -10.54 -2.02 24.64
C TRP A 357 -11.46 -2.55 25.76
N ALA A 358 -12.56 -3.19 25.37
CA ALA A 358 -13.50 -3.77 26.35
C ALA A 358 -12.86 -4.86 27.23
N LEU A 359 -11.97 -5.69 26.66
CA LEU A 359 -11.23 -6.69 27.42
C LEU A 359 -10.20 -6.07 28.38
N TYR A 360 -9.51 -5.02 27.94
CA TYR A 360 -8.60 -4.27 28.82
C TYR A 360 -9.36 -3.62 29.98
N GLU A 361 -10.53 -2.99 29.73
CA GLU A 361 -11.37 -2.45 30.81
C GLU A 361 -11.78 -3.56 31.79
N GLN A 362 -12.31 -4.67 31.30
CA GLN A 362 -12.70 -5.81 32.13
C GLN A 362 -11.53 -6.31 32.98
N LEU A 363 -10.35 -6.45 32.37
CA LEU A 363 -9.14 -6.89 33.06
C LEU A 363 -8.66 -5.86 34.09
N GLY A 364 -8.70 -4.58 33.75
CA GLY A 364 -8.34 -3.49 34.65
C GLY A 364 -9.28 -3.44 35.86
N GLN A 365 -10.59 -3.48 35.64
CA GLN A 365 -11.62 -3.50 36.70
C GLN A 365 -11.47 -4.69 37.63
N SER A 366 -11.19 -5.89 37.08
CA SER A 366 -10.96 -7.08 37.89
C SER A 366 -9.64 -7.05 38.68
N THR A 367 -8.67 -6.23 38.28
CA THR A 367 -7.34 -6.09 38.89
C THR A 367 -7.29 -4.97 39.91
N GLY A 368 -7.95 -3.85 39.59
CA GLY A 368 -7.99 -2.65 40.43
C GLY A 368 -9.14 -2.66 41.45
N ASN A 369 -9.31 -1.51 42.12
CA ASN A 369 -10.44 -1.26 43.01
C ASN A 369 -11.32 -0.16 42.43
N GLU A 370 -12.42 -0.55 41.80
CA GLU A 370 -13.31 0.36 41.08
C GLU A 370 -13.90 1.46 41.99
N ASN A 371 -14.25 1.13 43.25
CA ASN A 371 -14.76 2.11 44.21
C ASN A 371 -13.77 3.23 44.48
N LYS A 372 -12.46 2.92 44.50
CA LYS A 372 -11.41 3.94 44.68
C LYS A 372 -11.29 4.85 43.45
N LEU A 373 -11.43 4.28 42.26
CA LEU A 373 -11.40 5.08 41.03
C LEU A 373 -12.60 6.06 40.99
N LEU A 374 -13.79 5.59 41.32
CA LEU A 374 -15.00 6.43 41.36
C LEU A 374 -14.90 7.64 42.33
N VAL A 375 -14.09 7.54 43.38
CA VAL A 375 -13.81 8.66 44.30
C VAL A 375 -12.56 9.47 43.91
N GLY A 376 -11.99 9.23 42.73
CA GLY A 376 -10.90 10.04 42.16
C GLY A 376 -9.48 9.56 42.52
N ASP A 377 -9.29 8.32 42.97
CA ASP A 377 -7.95 7.77 43.27
C ASP A 377 -7.21 7.29 41.99
N ASP A 378 -7.09 8.19 40.98
CA ASP A 378 -6.33 7.95 39.78
C ASP A 378 -4.87 7.59 40.08
N ALA A 379 -4.26 8.27 41.08
CA ALA A 379 -2.88 8.05 41.47
C ALA A 379 -2.65 6.66 42.07
N GLY A 380 -3.59 6.13 42.85
CA GLY A 380 -3.51 4.78 43.40
C GLY A 380 -3.57 3.71 42.32
N TRP A 381 -4.40 3.91 41.30
CA TRP A 381 -4.47 3.02 40.15
C TRP A 381 -3.20 3.06 39.29
N ALA A 382 -2.66 4.25 39.01
CA ALA A 382 -1.41 4.41 38.27
C ALA A 382 -0.23 3.77 39.00
N LYS A 383 -0.16 3.93 40.34
CA LYS A 383 0.85 3.28 41.19
C LYS A 383 0.75 1.76 41.13
N LEU A 384 -0.46 1.19 41.23
CA LEU A 384 -0.67 -0.25 41.11
C LEU A 384 -0.25 -0.77 39.75
N ALA A 385 -0.66 -0.07 38.66
CA ALA A 385 -0.26 -0.42 37.30
C ALA A 385 1.27 -0.49 37.17
N LYS A 386 1.98 0.54 37.65
CA LYS A 386 3.44 0.61 37.63
C LYS A 386 4.12 -0.51 38.41
N GLN A 387 3.55 -0.89 39.56
CA GLN A 387 4.09 -1.99 40.37
C GLN A 387 4.03 -3.36 39.69
N ILE A 388 2.98 -3.60 38.90
CA ILE A 388 2.76 -4.89 38.25
C ILE A 388 3.24 -4.97 36.81
N GLU A 389 3.75 -3.89 36.22
CA GLU A 389 4.23 -3.86 34.83
C GLU A 389 5.20 -5.00 34.49
N ALA A 390 6.19 -5.24 35.35
CA ALA A 390 7.20 -6.26 35.11
C ALA A 390 6.68 -7.69 35.28
N SER A 391 5.76 -7.91 36.23
CA SER A 391 5.25 -9.24 36.57
C SER A 391 4.02 -9.66 35.76
N SER A 392 3.20 -8.70 35.38
CA SER A 392 1.94 -8.91 34.65
C SER A 392 1.62 -7.76 33.70
N PRO A 393 2.38 -7.61 32.61
CA PRO A 393 2.25 -6.46 31.69
C PRO A 393 0.83 -6.31 31.15
N VAL A 394 0.15 -7.39 30.79
CA VAL A 394 -1.22 -7.35 30.26
C VAL A 394 -2.21 -6.79 31.28
N ARG A 395 -2.07 -7.15 32.58
CA ARG A 395 -2.91 -6.57 33.64
C ARG A 395 -2.60 -5.11 33.89
N ALA A 396 -1.32 -4.73 33.81
CA ALA A 396 -0.93 -3.31 33.88
C ALA A 396 -1.53 -2.52 32.72
N THR A 397 -1.50 -3.07 31.50
CA THR A 397 -2.17 -2.48 30.33
C THR A 397 -3.67 -2.30 30.56
N GLY A 398 -4.33 -3.28 31.17
CA GLY A 398 -5.75 -3.17 31.54
C GLY A 398 -6.02 -2.02 32.52
N LEU A 399 -5.19 -1.85 33.56
CA LEU A 399 -5.31 -0.71 34.50
C LEU A 399 -5.09 0.63 33.79
N TYR A 400 -4.08 0.74 32.94
CA TYR A 400 -3.86 1.96 32.13
C TYR A 400 -5.00 2.23 31.16
N ALA A 401 -5.61 1.21 30.58
CA ALA A 401 -6.75 1.38 29.69
C ALA A 401 -7.96 1.96 30.42
N VAL A 402 -8.25 1.48 31.65
CA VAL A 402 -9.30 2.05 32.48
C VAL A 402 -8.99 3.51 32.84
N LEU A 403 -7.76 3.83 33.23
CA LEU A 403 -7.35 5.21 33.50
C LEU A 403 -7.43 6.10 32.25
N ALA A 404 -7.00 5.63 31.12
CA ALA A 404 -7.03 6.36 29.85
C ALA A 404 -8.46 6.78 29.45
N LEU A 405 -9.44 5.94 29.74
CA LEU A 405 -10.84 6.18 29.39
C LEU A 405 -11.64 6.89 30.50
N ASN A 406 -11.31 6.64 31.77
CA ASN A 406 -12.19 6.99 32.90
C ASN A 406 -11.53 7.89 33.98
N SER A 407 -10.26 8.30 33.82
CA SER A 407 -9.62 9.19 34.81
C SER A 407 -10.32 10.56 34.89
N HIS A 408 -10.31 11.14 36.09
CA HIS A 408 -10.95 12.41 36.38
C HIS A 408 -10.20 13.61 35.79
N THR A 409 -8.87 13.54 35.70
CA THR A 409 -8.04 14.62 35.19
C THR A 409 -7.50 14.34 33.80
N GLN A 410 -7.38 15.39 32.98
CA GLN A 410 -6.76 15.25 31.65
C GLN A 410 -5.33 14.70 31.74
N LYS A 411 -4.54 15.22 32.70
CA LYS A 411 -3.17 14.77 32.92
C LYS A 411 -3.09 13.27 33.19
N SER A 412 -3.95 12.74 34.07
CA SER A 412 -3.97 11.30 34.37
C SER A 412 -4.37 10.47 33.15
N ARG A 413 -5.30 10.97 32.32
CA ARG A 413 -5.66 10.32 31.05
C ARG A 413 -4.47 10.29 30.08
N ASP A 414 -3.78 11.42 29.92
CA ASP A 414 -2.64 11.54 29.01
C ASP A 414 -1.48 10.62 29.44
N ASP A 415 -1.16 10.62 30.74
CA ASP A 415 -0.12 9.74 31.30
C ASP A 415 -0.48 8.26 31.14
N ALA A 416 -1.77 7.90 31.31
CA ALA A 416 -2.26 6.53 31.12
C ALA A 416 -2.20 6.10 29.64
N HIS A 417 -2.61 6.95 28.71
CA HIS A 417 -2.46 6.68 27.28
C HIS A 417 -1.00 6.45 26.90
N ARG A 418 -0.09 7.30 27.40
CA ARG A 418 1.36 7.15 27.18
C ARG A 418 1.87 5.80 27.66
N ALA A 419 1.57 5.45 28.90
CA ALA A 419 2.01 4.18 29.50
C ALA A 419 1.43 2.95 28.78
N LEU A 420 0.14 3.00 28.40
CA LEU A 420 -0.51 1.96 27.61
C LEU A 420 0.20 1.74 26.27
N VAL A 421 0.42 2.81 25.52
CA VAL A 421 1.09 2.76 24.21
C VAL A 421 2.53 2.26 24.35
N GLU A 422 3.24 2.69 25.39
CA GLU A 422 4.61 2.20 25.65
C GLU A 422 4.65 0.69 25.92
N LEU A 423 3.73 0.16 26.73
CA LEU A 423 3.65 -1.28 27.02
C LEU A 423 3.27 -2.08 25.78
N VAL A 424 2.24 -1.65 25.06
CA VAL A 424 1.77 -2.36 23.87
C VAL A 424 2.83 -2.32 22.75
N SER A 425 3.58 -1.22 22.61
CA SER A 425 4.63 -1.08 21.61
C SER A 425 5.82 -2.04 21.82
N LYS A 426 6.00 -2.60 23.03
CA LYS A 426 7.03 -3.61 23.33
C LYS A 426 6.69 -5.00 22.77
N ASN A 427 5.42 -5.24 22.40
CA ASN A 427 5.01 -6.49 21.78
C ASN A 427 5.54 -6.62 20.35
N GLU A 428 5.60 -7.85 19.84
CA GLU A 428 5.90 -8.08 18.42
C GLU A 428 4.85 -7.37 17.55
N ASN A 429 5.30 -6.53 16.61
CA ASN A 429 4.44 -5.64 15.82
C ASN A 429 3.53 -4.74 16.68
N GLY A 430 4.00 -4.29 17.84
CA GLY A 430 3.21 -3.50 18.77
C GLY A 430 2.66 -2.20 18.19
N LEU A 431 3.38 -1.56 17.26
CA LEU A 431 2.88 -0.38 16.55
C LEU A 431 1.63 -0.68 15.71
N GLU A 432 1.51 -1.88 15.14
CA GLU A 432 0.28 -2.30 14.45
C GLU A 432 -0.89 -2.40 15.43
N ILE A 433 -0.67 -2.96 16.63
CA ILE A 433 -1.71 -3.02 17.67
C ILE A 433 -2.13 -1.60 18.10
N VAL A 434 -1.18 -0.71 18.31
CA VAL A 434 -1.45 0.71 18.64
C VAL A 434 -2.28 1.36 17.52
N SER A 435 -1.92 1.13 16.25
CA SER A 435 -2.68 1.68 15.14
C SER A 435 -4.12 1.18 15.12
N GLN A 436 -4.35 -0.12 15.35
CA GLN A 436 -5.69 -0.69 15.42
C GLN A 436 -6.49 -0.05 16.58
N LEU A 437 -5.90 0.06 17.78
CA LEU A 437 -6.55 0.63 18.96
C LEU A 437 -6.99 2.08 18.77
N TYR A 438 -6.17 2.90 18.11
CA TYR A 438 -6.40 4.35 18.04
C TYR A 438 -6.97 4.84 16.72
N LEU A 439 -6.72 4.14 15.60
CA LEU A 439 -7.21 4.58 14.29
C LEU A 439 -8.48 3.86 13.84
N ARG A 440 -8.79 2.68 14.42
CA ARG A 440 -9.93 1.85 14.01
C ARG A 440 -10.97 1.64 15.10
N SER A 441 -10.73 2.15 16.31
CA SER A 441 -11.68 2.07 17.42
C SER A 441 -12.71 3.19 17.34
N THR A 442 -13.97 2.87 17.59
CA THR A 442 -15.06 3.84 17.72
C THR A 442 -15.01 4.61 19.05
N ARG A 443 -14.18 4.19 19.99
CA ARG A 443 -14.00 4.83 21.30
C ARG A 443 -13.16 6.10 21.25
N ILE A 444 -12.39 6.29 20.18
CA ILE A 444 -11.54 7.47 19.97
C ILE A 444 -12.28 8.40 19.00
N ALA A 445 -12.77 9.50 19.51
CA ALA A 445 -13.61 10.43 18.75
C ALA A 445 -12.82 11.25 17.72
N ALA A 446 -11.61 11.71 18.08
CA ALA A 446 -10.77 12.52 17.22
C ALA A 446 -9.28 12.30 17.53
N LEU A 447 -8.44 12.26 16.52
CA LEU A 447 -6.99 12.07 16.68
C LEU A 447 -6.32 13.26 17.39
N GLU A 448 -6.87 14.45 17.23
CA GLU A 448 -6.39 15.68 17.85
C GLU A 448 -6.56 15.69 19.37
N SER A 449 -7.53 14.93 19.89
CA SER A 449 -7.77 14.78 21.33
C SER A 449 -6.77 13.85 22.02
N LEU A 450 -5.99 13.08 21.25
CA LEU A 450 -4.99 12.17 21.79
C LEU A 450 -3.74 12.93 22.27
N PRO A 451 -3.05 12.43 23.32
CA PRO A 451 -1.76 12.97 23.74
C PRO A 451 -0.76 12.98 22.59
N ALA A 452 0.15 13.96 22.61
CA ALA A 452 1.16 14.12 21.56
C ALA A 452 2.00 12.84 21.40
N GLU A 453 2.36 12.17 22.48
CA GLU A 453 3.17 10.95 22.48
C GLU A 453 2.49 9.79 21.77
N VAL A 454 1.18 9.65 21.91
CA VAL A 454 0.40 8.65 21.15
C VAL A 454 0.45 8.98 19.67
N ARG A 455 0.22 10.25 19.32
CA ARG A 455 0.27 10.71 17.91
C ARG A 455 1.67 10.53 17.31
N PHE A 456 2.76 10.74 18.07
CA PHE A 456 4.13 10.43 17.60
C PHE A 456 4.30 8.96 17.26
N ARG A 457 3.80 8.04 18.09
CA ARG A 457 3.85 6.60 17.79
C ARG A 457 3.03 6.23 16.56
N LEU A 458 1.88 6.88 16.36
CA LEU A 458 1.08 6.69 15.15
C LEU A 458 1.78 7.24 13.90
N VAL A 459 2.55 8.34 14.01
CA VAL A 459 3.42 8.84 12.93
C VAL A 459 4.49 7.80 12.59
N ASP A 460 5.16 7.22 13.60
CA ASP A 460 6.15 6.17 13.35
C ASP A 460 5.54 4.94 12.67
N TYR A 461 4.33 4.54 13.07
CA TYR A 461 3.56 3.51 12.38
C TYR A 461 3.27 3.88 10.93
N ALA A 462 2.72 5.07 10.69
CA ALA A 462 2.34 5.51 9.36
C ALA A 462 3.54 5.55 8.39
N LEU A 463 4.70 6.04 8.86
CA LEU A 463 5.92 6.08 8.06
C LEU A 463 6.52 4.69 7.80
N THR A 464 6.52 3.79 8.78
CA THR A 464 7.00 2.42 8.59
C THR A 464 6.10 1.59 7.68
N SER A 465 4.81 1.89 7.65
CA SER A 465 3.82 1.25 6.76
C SER A 465 3.65 1.95 5.40
N GLY A 466 4.42 3.03 5.13
CA GLY A 466 4.36 3.77 3.87
C GLY A 466 3.10 4.62 3.68
N GLN A 467 2.34 4.90 4.75
CA GLN A 467 1.11 5.70 4.72
C GLN A 467 1.45 7.18 4.92
N ILE A 468 2.01 7.82 3.89
CA ILE A 468 2.51 9.19 3.98
C ILE A 468 1.39 10.21 4.25
N ASP A 469 0.20 10.02 3.65
CA ASP A 469 -1.00 10.83 3.89
C ASP A 469 -1.42 10.84 5.36
N LEU A 470 -1.43 9.68 6.00
CA LEU A 470 -1.73 9.55 7.43
C LEU A 470 -0.64 10.22 8.29
N ALA A 471 0.64 10.02 7.94
CA ALA A 471 1.74 10.66 8.64
C ALA A 471 1.63 12.19 8.56
N ALA A 472 1.32 12.75 7.39
CA ALA A 472 1.15 14.18 7.18
C ALA A 472 -0.01 14.73 8.03
N ARG A 473 -1.18 14.08 7.99
CA ARG A 473 -2.34 14.50 8.81
C ARG A 473 -2.03 14.50 10.30
N LEU A 474 -1.36 13.47 10.82
CA LEU A 474 -0.95 13.41 12.22
C LEU A 474 0.07 14.50 12.55
N MET A 475 1.07 14.72 11.68
CA MET A 475 2.10 15.73 11.88
C MET A 475 1.55 17.16 11.85
N LEU A 476 0.48 17.44 11.11
CA LEU A 476 -0.20 18.74 11.16
C LEU A 476 -0.76 19.07 12.55
N THR A 477 -1.19 18.07 13.30
CA THR A 477 -1.73 18.25 14.67
C THR A 477 -0.64 18.40 15.74
N LEU A 478 0.63 18.12 15.40
CA LEU A 478 1.78 18.14 16.32
C LEU A 478 2.57 19.45 16.16
N GLN A 479 2.45 20.36 17.08
CA GLN A 479 3.12 21.67 17.01
C GLN A 479 4.57 21.60 17.47
N GLU A 480 4.85 20.89 18.55
CA GLU A 480 6.17 20.78 19.14
C GLU A 480 6.77 19.38 18.89
N PRO A 481 8.11 19.26 18.89
CA PRO A 481 8.81 17.98 18.75
C PRO A 481 8.64 17.11 20.00
N PRO A 482 8.86 15.77 19.88
CA PRO A 482 8.98 14.91 21.04
C PRO A 482 10.13 15.34 21.95
N GLU A 483 9.96 15.18 23.28
CA GLU A 483 10.95 15.59 24.28
C GLU A 483 12.31 14.84 24.12
N ASP A 484 12.28 13.61 23.63
CA ASP A 484 13.44 12.73 23.44
C ASP A 484 14.14 12.91 22.08
N LYS A 485 13.66 13.78 21.20
CA LYS A 485 14.19 13.99 19.85
C LYS A 485 14.83 15.37 19.67
N ASN A 486 15.83 15.43 18.79
CA ASN A 486 16.38 16.70 18.36
C ASN A 486 15.27 17.51 17.65
N PRO A 487 15.01 18.77 18.09
CA PRO A 487 13.95 19.57 17.49
C PRO A 487 14.17 19.90 16.02
N PHE A 488 15.42 20.04 15.58
CA PHE A 488 15.74 20.32 14.19
C PHE A 488 15.46 19.10 13.31
N ASP A 489 15.99 17.93 13.68
CA ASP A 489 15.78 16.67 12.94
C ASP A 489 14.29 16.36 12.79
N TRP A 490 13.52 16.56 13.86
CA TRP A 490 12.09 16.34 13.82
C TRP A 490 11.38 17.32 12.87
N ARG A 491 11.76 18.61 12.88
CA ARG A 491 11.19 19.61 11.97
C ARG A 491 11.55 19.29 10.52
N MET A 492 12.77 18.85 10.23
CA MET A 492 13.18 18.41 8.88
C MET A 492 12.34 17.23 8.42
N ARG A 493 12.19 16.20 9.27
CA ARG A 493 11.32 15.05 8.98
C ARG A 493 9.87 15.46 8.73
N LYS A 494 9.31 16.35 9.57
CA LYS A 494 7.95 16.88 9.42
C LYS A 494 7.79 17.67 8.12
N ALA A 495 8.68 18.59 7.84
CA ALA A 495 8.64 19.40 6.61
C ALA A 495 8.69 18.52 5.37
N ARG A 496 9.58 17.52 5.34
CA ARG A 496 9.71 16.57 4.24
C ARG A 496 8.43 15.78 3.99
N VAL A 497 7.81 15.23 5.03
CA VAL A 497 6.54 14.49 4.92
C VAL A 497 5.43 15.40 4.38
N LEU A 498 5.34 16.64 4.88
CA LEU A 498 4.34 17.61 4.42
C LEU A 498 4.54 18.00 2.95
N VAL A 499 5.78 18.21 2.52
CA VAL A 499 6.13 18.53 1.12
C VAL A 499 5.77 17.37 0.20
N LEU A 500 6.13 16.14 0.55
CA LEU A 500 5.84 14.96 -0.26
C LEU A 500 4.34 14.68 -0.41
N GLU A 501 3.53 15.08 0.57
CA GLU A 501 2.05 14.93 0.53
C GLU A 501 1.34 16.14 -0.11
N GLY A 502 2.09 17.16 -0.54
CA GLY A 502 1.51 18.34 -1.19
C GLY A 502 1.07 19.46 -0.25
N ASN A 503 1.31 19.35 1.06
CA ASN A 503 1.06 20.39 2.07
C ASN A 503 2.22 21.40 2.09
N TYR A 504 2.45 22.06 0.94
CA TYR A 504 3.65 22.88 0.72
C TYR A 504 3.74 24.09 1.66
N LYS A 505 2.62 24.79 1.92
CA LYS A 505 2.58 25.96 2.79
C LYS A 505 3.00 25.62 4.22
N GLU A 506 2.47 24.53 4.74
CA GLU A 506 2.76 24.04 6.09
C GLU A 506 4.20 23.54 6.18
N GLY A 507 4.67 22.83 5.15
CA GLY A 507 6.07 22.37 5.05
C GLY A 507 7.06 23.54 5.06
N VAL A 508 6.80 24.58 4.27
CA VAL A 508 7.59 25.82 4.24
C VAL A 508 7.58 26.52 5.59
N ALA A 509 6.41 26.64 6.24
CA ALA A 509 6.32 27.25 7.57
C ALA A 509 7.14 26.50 8.64
N VAL A 510 7.17 25.17 8.57
CA VAL A 510 8.02 24.34 9.45
C VAL A 510 9.52 24.62 9.21
N LEU A 511 9.93 24.77 7.93
CA LEU A 511 11.32 25.09 7.57
C LEU A 511 11.73 26.49 8.04
N HIS A 512 10.86 27.50 7.92
CA HIS A 512 11.10 28.83 8.50
C HIS A 512 11.32 28.74 10.01
N LYS A 513 10.41 28.07 10.72
CA LYS A 513 10.51 27.90 12.19
C LYS A 513 11.78 27.09 12.59
N ALA A 514 12.27 26.23 11.70
CA ALA A 514 13.46 25.42 11.99
C ALA A 514 14.74 26.23 12.08
N ILE A 515 14.89 27.32 11.28
CA ILE A 515 16.10 28.14 11.23
C ILE A 515 15.96 29.51 11.90
N GLU A 516 14.74 29.91 12.30
CA GLU A 516 14.46 31.24 12.87
C GLU A 516 15.33 31.58 14.08
N HIS A 517 15.64 30.60 14.92
CA HIS A 517 16.39 30.78 16.16
C HIS A 517 17.79 30.15 16.13
N ILE A 518 18.28 29.77 14.94
CA ILE A 518 19.60 29.17 14.80
C ILE A 518 20.62 30.25 14.50
N SER A 519 21.67 30.29 15.30
CA SER A 519 22.79 31.22 15.10
C SER A 519 23.82 30.70 14.09
N GLN A 520 23.92 29.38 13.94
CA GLN A 520 24.82 28.69 13.02
C GLN A 520 24.27 27.29 12.70
N LEU A 521 24.39 26.88 11.45
CA LEU A 521 24.12 25.51 10.98
C LEU A 521 25.43 24.72 10.92
N ASP A 522 25.46 23.51 11.46
CA ASP A 522 26.52 22.56 11.17
C ASP A 522 26.29 21.85 9.83
N ALA A 523 27.28 21.12 9.34
CA ALA A 523 27.26 20.45 8.04
C ALA A 523 26.09 19.43 7.93
N ALA A 524 25.75 18.72 9.00
CA ALA A 524 24.66 17.76 9.01
C ALA A 524 23.30 18.45 8.94
N MET A 525 23.14 19.58 9.64
CA MET A 525 21.94 20.40 9.58
C MET A 525 21.74 21.02 8.17
N VAL A 526 22.83 21.45 7.54
CA VAL A 526 22.80 21.98 6.17
C VAL A 526 22.35 20.88 5.20
N ASP A 527 22.92 19.68 5.27
CA ASP A 527 22.54 18.56 4.42
C ASP A 527 21.05 18.22 4.57
N GLN A 528 20.55 18.12 5.80
CA GLN A 528 19.14 17.82 6.05
C GLN A 528 18.20 18.91 5.53
N TYR A 529 18.57 20.17 5.72
CA TYR A 529 17.78 21.30 5.24
C TYR A 529 17.74 21.34 3.71
N PHE A 530 18.91 21.22 3.06
CA PHE A 530 19.00 21.17 1.60
C PHE A 530 18.20 20.01 1.02
N GLN A 531 18.22 18.85 1.68
CA GLN A 531 17.43 17.71 1.21
C GLN A 531 15.94 18.03 1.09
N VAL A 532 15.36 18.78 2.04
CA VAL A 532 13.95 19.18 1.96
C VAL A 532 13.73 20.25 0.89
N LEU A 533 14.71 21.14 0.66
CA LEU A 533 14.65 22.10 -0.43
C LEU A 533 14.71 21.40 -1.81
N PHE A 534 15.48 20.32 -1.92
CA PHE A 534 15.49 19.49 -3.14
C PHE A 534 14.16 18.77 -3.34
N ASP A 535 13.52 18.30 -2.27
CA ASP A 535 12.17 17.73 -2.36
C ASP A 535 11.16 18.81 -2.87
N LEU A 536 11.26 20.07 -2.42
CA LEU A 536 10.46 21.19 -2.95
C LEU A 536 10.73 21.46 -4.43
N GLN A 537 11.99 21.43 -4.86
CA GLN A 537 12.36 21.58 -6.27
C GLN A 537 11.80 20.42 -7.11
N ALA A 538 11.87 19.19 -6.60
CA ALA A 538 11.36 18.00 -7.28
C ALA A 538 9.83 18.03 -7.50
N VAL A 539 9.09 18.70 -6.61
CA VAL A 539 7.64 18.94 -6.76
C VAL A 539 7.31 20.30 -7.37
N GLU A 540 8.25 20.89 -8.09
CA GLU A 540 8.12 22.16 -8.85
C GLU A 540 7.81 23.40 -8.00
N GLN A 541 8.05 23.37 -6.68
CA GLN A 541 7.86 24.50 -5.76
C GLN A 541 9.11 25.40 -5.71
N HIS A 542 9.63 25.78 -6.90
CA HIS A 542 10.90 26.52 -7.05
C HIS A 542 10.91 27.91 -6.40
N ALA A 543 9.77 28.61 -6.38
CA ALA A 543 9.68 29.93 -5.77
C ALA A 543 9.86 29.84 -4.23
N GLN A 544 9.22 28.87 -3.60
CA GLN A 544 9.34 28.61 -2.17
C GLN A 544 10.76 28.11 -1.81
N ALA A 545 11.33 27.25 -2.65
CA ALA A 545 12.71 26.81 -2.48
C ALA A 545 13.70 27.99 -2.52
N LEU A 546 13.54 28.94 -3.45
CA LEU A 546 14.38 30.16 -3.52
C LEU A 546 14.25 31.04 -2.30
N GLU A 547 13.02 31.24 -1.80
CA GLU A 547 12.78 31.96 -0.56
C GLU A 547 13.57 31.36 0.60
N LEU A 548 13.44 30.06 0.80
CA LEU A 548 14.12 29.32 1.86
C LEU A 548 15.65 29.29 1.70
N PHE A 549 16.16 29.11 0.49
CA PHE A 549 17.60 29.25 0.22
C PHE A 549 18.14 30.64 0.55
N SER A 550 17.31 31.69 0.47
CA SER A 550 17.75 33.05 0.78
C SER A 550 17.90 33.31 2.29
N LEU A 551 17.28 32.47 3.13
CA LEU A 551 17.41 32.57 4.60
C LEU A 551 18.73 32.01 5.12
N ILE A 552 19.42 31.23 4.33
CA ILE A 552 20.73 30.65 4.70
C ILE A 552 21.82 31.71 4.50
N LYS A 553 22.53 32.01 5.58
CA LYS A 553 23.64 32.93 5.52
C LYS A 553 24.88 32.23 4.96
N TYR A 554 25.55 32.88 4.03
CA TYR A 554 26.74 32.35 3.35
C TYR A 554 27.86 31.99 4.32
N GLU A 555 28.01 32.76 5.39
CA GLU A 555 29.02 32.58 6.43
C GLU A 555 28.80 31.31 7.28
N TRP A 556 27.61 30.72 7.24
CA TRP A 556 27.34 29.47 7.95
C TRP A 556 27.82 28.24 7.19
N LEU A 557 28.22 28.41 5.93
CA LEU A 557 28.44 27.31 5.01
C LEU A 557 29.94 27.07 4.78
N ASP A 558 30.34 25.81 4.80
CA ASP A 558 31.62 25.37 4.26
C ASP A 558 31.68 25.58 2.73
N GLU A 559 32.86 25.61 2.16
CA GLU A 559 33.14 25.84 0.74
C GLU A 559 32.27 24.97 -0.19
N LYS A 560 32.08 23.69 0.17
CA LYS A 560 31.19 22.75 -0.56
C LYS A 560 29.78 23.29 -0.64
N TYR A 561 29.17 23.63 0.50
CA TYR A 561 27.78 24.08 0.59
C TYR A 561 27.58 25.49 0.05
N GLN A 562 28.61 26.34 0.06
CA GLN A 562 28.60 27.65 -0.60
C GLN A 562 28.39 27.49 -2.12
N ARG A 563 29.11 26.55 -2.74
CA ARG A 563 28.99 26.22 -4.16
C ARG A 563 27.60 25.62 -4.47
N GLU A 564 27.17 24.68 -3.64
CA GLU A 564 25.84 24.03 -3.77
C GLU A 564 24.70 25.04 -3.63
N LEU A 565 24.78 25.97 -2.68
CA LEU A 565 23.76 27.00 -2.48
C LEU A 565 23.52 27.82 -3.76
N TYR A 566 24.59 28.29 -4.40
CA TYR A 566 24.46 29.02 -5.66
C TYR A 566 23.92 28.14 -6.78
N PHE A 567 24.39 26.90 -6.88
CA PHE A 567 23.97 25.96 -7.90
C PHE A 567 22.46 25.67 -7.82
N TRP A 568 21.97 25.34 -6.66
CA TRP A 568 20.56 24.99 -6.48
C TRP A 568 19.62 26.20 -6.55
N LYS A 569 20.08 27.38 -6.16
CA LYS A 569 19.39 28.64 -6.48
C LYS A 569 19.31 28.88 -8.00
N ALA A 570 20.37 28.56 -8.72
CA ALA A 570 20.39 28.66 -10.18
C ALA A 570 19.38 27.69 -10.84
N GLU A 571 19.34 26.42 -10.39
CA GLU A 571 18.36 25.42 -10.88
C GLU A 571 16.92 25.93 -10.69
N SER A 572 16.57 26.48 -9.53
CA SER A 572 15.24 27.04 -9.32
C SER A 572 14.94 28.26 -10.19
N ASN A 573 15.92 29.17 -10.41
CA ASN A 573 15.75 30.29 -11.32
C ASN A 573 15.60 29.82 -12.76
N PHE A 574 16.32 28.78 -13.18
CA PHE A 574 16.21 28.19 -14.50
C PHE A 574 14.80 27.62 -14.73
N ALA A 575 14.28 26.86 -13.78
CA ALA A 575 12.91 26.32 -13.84
C ALA A 575 11.85 27.44 -13.90
N LEU A 576 12.07 28.54 -13.19
CA LEU A 576 11.21 29.74 -13.24
C LEU A 576 11.44 30.60 -14.48
N LYS A 577 12.23 30.15 -15.45
CA LYS A 577 12.58 30.86 -16.70
C LYS A 577 13.32 32.19 -16.48
N ARG A 578 13.92 32.39 -15.30
CA ARG A 578 14.77 33.55 -14.97
C ARG A 578 16.20 33.28 -15.42
N TYR A 579 16.40 33.09 -16.73
CA TYR A 579 17.61 32.50 -17.29
C TYR A 579 18.87 33.34 -17.04
N ALA A 580 18.81 34.66 -17.17
CA ALA A 580 19.96 35.51 -16.91
C ALA A 580 20.45 35.44 -15.45
N GLN A 581 19.50 35.42 -14.49
CA GLN A 581 19.80 35.26 -13.08
C GLN A 581 20.35 33.86 -12.78
N SER A 582 19.80 32.84 -13.43
CA SER A 582 20.28 31.47 -13.33
C SER A 582 21.74 31.35 -13.82
N ALA A 583 22.05 31.92 -14.98
CA ALA A 583 23.41 31.91 -15.53
C ALA A 583 24.42 32.54 -14.56
N TRP A 584 24.08 33.71 -14.01
CA TRP A 584 24.95 34.37 -13.03
C TRP A 584 25.17 33.51 -11.77
N LEU A 585 24.13 32.88 -11.24
CA LEU A 585 24.25 32.04 -10.06
C LEU A 585 25.06 30.76 -10.32
N TYR A 586 24.94 30.15 -11.50
CA TYR A 586 25.81 29.05 -11.89
C TYR A 586 27.28 29.48 -11.98
N LEU A 587 27.56 30.67 -12.52
CA LEU A 587 28.91 31.22 -12.53
C LEU A 587 29.46 31.47 -11.12
N MET A 588 28.62 32.00 -10.23
CA MET A 588 28.98 32.14 -8.81
C MET A 588 29.31 30.79 -8.19
N SER A 589 28.50 29.75 -8.46
CA SER A 589 28.79 28.38 -8.01
C SER A 589 30.13 27.85 -8.54
N ALA A 590 30.42 28.09 -9.80
CA ALA A 590 31.67 27.66 -10.44
C ALA A 590 32.94 28.32 -9.83
N ARG A 591 32.82 29.54 -9.30
CA ARG A 591 33.90 30.41 -8.88
C ARG A 591 33.94 30.68 -7.37
N ALA A 592 33.02 30.13 -6.59
CA ALA A 592 32.78 30.47 -5.19
C ALA A 592 34.00 30.23 -4.29
N VAL A 593 34.82 29.20 -4.57
CA VAL A 593 35.99 28.83 -3.79
C VAL A 593 37.25 29.43 -4.41
N ASP A 594 37.49 29.13 -5.67
CA ASP A 594 38.60 29.64 -6.46
C ASP A 594 38.14 29.97 -7.88
N PRO A 595 38.29 31.23 -8.35
CA PRO A 595 37.93 31.61 -9.72
C PRO A 595 38.63 30.79 -10.80
N ALA A 596 39.84 30.29 -10.54
CA ALA A 596 40.63 29.48 -11.47
C ALA A 596 40.31 27.97 -11.39
N MET A 597 39.36 27.56 -10.57
CA MET A 597 39.06 26.16 -10.33
C MET A 597 38.50 25.48 -11.58
N THR A 598 39.07 24.32 -11.93
CA THR A 598 38.71 23.53 -13.13
C THR A 598 38.20 22.14 -12.81
N ASP A 599 37.77 21.92 -11.58
CA ASP A 599 37.21 20.65 -11.16
C ASP A 599 35.87 20.31 -11.91
N LEU A 600 35.42 19.08 -11.77
CA LEU A 600 34.22 18.60 -12.46
C LEU A 600 32.95 19.41 -12.09
N TRP A 601 32.85 19.87 -10.86
CA TRP A 601 31.74 20.72 -10.42
C TRP A 601 31.75 22.07 -11.14
N SER A 602 32.91 22.74 -11.12
CA SER A 602 33.10 24.02 -11.77
C SER A 602 32.83 23.96 -13.28
N GLN A 603 33.31 22.90 -13.96
CA GLN A 603 32.98 22.66 -15.37
C GLN A 603 31.48 22.46 -15.60
N SER A 604 30.79 21.66 -14.75
CA SER A 604 29.36 21.42 -14.85
C SER A 604 28.55 22.69 -14.62
N ALA A 605 28.90 23.50 -13.63
CA ALA A 605 28.23 24.76 -13.35
C ALA A 605 28.44 25.78 -14.51
N ARG A 606 29.63 25.89 -15.11
CA ARG A 606 29.87 26.73 -16.29
C ARG A 606 29.08 26.25 -17.50
N TYR A 607 28.95 24.92 -17.71
CA TYR A 607 28.13 24.36 -18.76
C TYR A 607 26.65 24.76 -18.60
N LYS A 608 26.12 24.61 -17.38
CA LYS A 608 24.75 25.05 -17.04
C LYS A 608 24.57 26.57 -17.20
N ALA A 609 25.59 27.35 -16.86
CA ALA A 609 25.58 28.80 -17.07
C ALA A 609 25.46 29.13 -18.57
N ALA A 610 26.27 28.48 -19.41
CA ALA A 610 26.22 28.69 -20.86
C ALA A 610 24.84 28.30 -21.44
N ASP A 611 24.25 27.17 -21.01
CA ASP A 611 22.89 26.78 -21.42
C ASP A 611 21.85 27.83 -21.00
N ALA A 612 21.95 28.35 -19.79
CA ALA A 612 21.06 29.41 -19.30
C ALA A 612 21.23 30.72 -20.10
N LEU A 613 22.45 31.09 -20.52
CA LEU A 613 22.73 32.23 -21.38
C LEU A 613 22.09 32.04 -22.77
N VAL A 614 22.17 30.85 -23.34
CA VAL A 614 21.47 30.54 -24.61
C VAL A 614 19.97 30.75 -24.47
N LYS A 615 19.36 30.25 -23.39
CA LYS A 615 17.93 30.45 -23.11
C LYS A 615 17.57 31.91 -22.87
N ALA A 616 18.49 32.68 -22.33
CA ALA A 616 18.36 34.14 -22.18
C ALA A 616 18.60 34.93 -23.48
N LYS A 617 18.93 34.27 -24.60
CA LYS A 617 19.33 34.86 -25.89
C LYS A 617 20.60 35.73 -25.81
N LEU A 618 21.46 35.48 -24.83
CA LEU A 618 22.78 36.14 -24.67
C LEU A 618 23.85 35.30 -25.38
N TYR A 619 23.78 35.25 -26.71
CA TYR A 619 24.55 34.28 -27.51
C TYR A 619 26.04 34.52 -27.48
N ASP A 620 26.49 35.78 -27.43
CA ASP A 620 27.93 36.13 -27.39
C ASP A 620 28.58 35.67 -26.05
N ASP A 621 27.85 35.89 -24.94
CA ASP A 621 28.31 35.47 -23.61
C ASP A 621 28.29 33.94 -23.50
N ALA A 622 27.25 33.29 -24.06
CA ALA A 622 27.16 31.84 -24.09
C ALA A 622 28.30 31.19 -24.89
N TYR A 623 28.63 31.77 -26.06
CA TYR A 623 29.74 31.30 -26.86
C TYR A 623 31.08 31.44 -26.13
N SER A 624 31.34 32.61 -25.52
CA SER A 624 32.57 32.85 -24.72
C SER A 624 32.68 31.85 -23.56
N MET A 625 31.57 31.50 -22.92
CA MET A 625 31.56 30.53 -21.84
C MET A 625 31.86 29.12 -22.31
N TYR A 626 31.34 28.70 -23.45
CA TYR A 626 31.65 27.40 -24.04
C TYR A 626 33.12 27.35 -24.54
N ASP A 627 33.69 28.44 -25.03
CA ASP A 627 35.07 28.52 -25.45
C ASP A 627 36.03 28.37 -24.24
N GLU A 628 35.73 29.06 -23.12
CA GLU A 628 36.42 28.86 -21.83
C GLU A 628 36.34 27.40 -21.36
N LEU A 629 35.14 26.79 -21.42
CA LEU A 629 34.95 25.38 -21.08
C LEU A 629 35.72 24.43 -21.98
N LEU A 630 35.80 24.70 -23.27
CA LEU A 630 36.54 23.89 -24.22
C LEU A 630 38.05 23.86 -23.88
N ALA A 631 38.59 25.01 -23.46
CA ALA A 631 39.98 25.11 -23.02
C ALA A 631 40.29 24.30 -21.73
N MET A 632 39.31 24.23 -20.81
CA MET A 632 39.41 23.52 -19.51
C MET A 632 39.14 22.02 -19.58
N THR A 633 38.46 21.56 -20.62
CA THR A 633 37.94 20.19 -20.68
C THR A 633 38.93 19.25 -21.31
N ALA A 634 39.39 18.24 -20.55
CA ALA A 634 40.33 17.22 -21.04
C ALA A 634 39.65 16.09 -21.82
N SER A 635 38.35 15.79 -21.56
CA SER A 635 37.61 14.70 -22.19
C SER A 635 37.21 15.05 -23.63
N GLU A 636 37.69 14.29 -24.61
CA GLU A 636 37.39 14.53 -26.04
C GLU A 636 35.88 14.38 -26.36
N THR A 637 35.19 13.47 -25.69
CA THR A 637 33.72 13.33 -25.82
C THR A 637 33.00 14.61 -25.37
N ARG A 638 33.38 15.18 -24.23
CA ARG A 638 32.82 16.44 -23.73
C ARG A 638 33.17 17.62 -24.62
N ARG A 639 34.40 17.67 -25.13
CA ARG A 639 34.86 18.68 -26.10
C ARG A 639 34.01 18.65 -27.36
N THR A 640 33.64 17.47 -27.85
CA THR A 640 32.75 17.33 -29.02
C THR A 640 31.38 17.90 -28.75
N TRP A 641 30.78 17.64 -27.61
CA TRP A 641 29.49 18.22 -27.22
C TRP A 641 29.54 19.74 -27.09
N ILE A 642 30.62 20.28 -26.51
CA ILE A 642 30.82 21.73 -26.39
C ILE A 642 30.88 22.36 -27.80
N ARG A 643 31.68 21.79 -28.72
CA ARG A 643 31.76 22.27 -30.11
C ARG A 643 30.42 22.25 -30.83
N GLN A 644 29.61 21.19 -30.62
CA GLN A 644 28.26 21.11 -31.18
C GLN A 644 27.35 22.22 -30.62
N ALA A 645 27.41 22.49 -29.31
CA ALA A 645 26.67 23.56 -28.67
C ALA A 645 27.09 24.95 -29.25
N MET A 646 28.39 25.18 -29.45
CA MET A 646 28.91 26.42 -30.08
C MET A 646 28.39 26.60 -31.51
N GLN A 647 28.40 25.54 -32.32
CA GLN A 647 27.83 25.59 -33.68
C GLN A 647 26.33 25.90 -33.67
N GLN A 648 25.58 25.35 -32.73
CA GLN A 648 24.15 25.64 -32.57
C GLN A 648 23.92 27.10 -32.19
N ILE A 649 24.75 27.69 -31.34
CA ILE A 649 24.67 29.11 -30.98
C ILE A 649 24.90 30.01 -32.20
N GLU A 650 25.89 29.68 -33.03
CA GLU A 650 26.15 30.44 -34.26
C GLU A 650 24.93 30.46 -35.22
N LEU A 651 24.25 29.30 -35.34
CA LEU A 651 23.02 29.21 -36.13
C LEU A 651 21.89 30.08 -35.56
N LEU A 652 21.68 30.04 -34.22
CA LEU A 652 20.66 30.83 -33.53
C LEU A 652 20.95 32.35 -33.65
N ARG A 653 22.22 32.75 -33.50
CA ARG A 653 22.68 34.14 -33.66
C ARG A 653 22.44 34.67 -35.06
N ASN A 654 22.75 33.86 -36.10
CA ASN A 654 22.53 34.23 -37.50
C ASN A 654 21.03 34.34 -37.81
N ALA A 655 20.17 33.47 -37.27
CA ALA A 655 18.74 33.53 -37.42
C ALA A 655 18.16 34.82 -36.81
N GLU A 656 18.59 35.20 -35.60
CA GLU A 656 18.13 36.42 -34.94
C GLU A 656 18.59 37.70 -35.68
N ASN A 657 19.80 37.71 -36.25
CA ASN A 657 20.29 38.83 -37.04
C ASN A 657 19.53 38.98 -38.37
N ASN A 658 19.14 37.88 -39.00
CA ASN A 658 18.31 37.91 -40.21
C ASN A 658 16.89 38.43 -39.95
N ASP A 659 16.27 38.04 -38.82
CA ASP A 659 14.96 38.55 -38.43
C ASP A 659 14.98 40.06 -38.14
N LYS A 660 16.02 40.58 -37.49
CA LYS A 660 16.21 42.01 -37.25
C LYS A 660 16.52 42.81 -38.53
N GLY A 661 17.10 42.16 -39.55
CA GLY A 661 17.35 42.78 -40.89
C GLY A 661 16.12 42.84 -41.80
N ILE A 662 15.05 42.11 -41.48
CA ILE A 662 13.78 42.13 -42.22
C ILE A 662 12.82 43.19 -41.66
N GLU A 663 12.97 43.58 -40.38
CA GLU A 663 12.15 44.61 -39.74
C GLU A 663 12.71 46.03 -39.85
N SER A 664 13.91 46.23 -40.43
CA SER A 664 14.54 47.51 -40.71
C SER A 664 14.44 47.84 -42.22
#